data_8a5c6780a85e50788498df0453c04778
#
_entry.id   8a5c6780a85e50788498df0453c04778
#
_cell.length_a   1.000
_cell.length_b   1.000
_cell.length_c   1.000
_cell.angle_alpha   90.00
_cell.angle_beta   90.00
_cell.angle_gamma   90.00
#
_symmetry.space_group_name_H-M   'P 1'
#
loop_
_entity.id
_entity.type
_entity.pdbx_description
1 polymer ?
#
loop_
_entity_poly.entity_id
_entity_poly.type
_entity_poly.pdbx_seq_one_letter_code
_entity_poly.pdbx_strand_id
1 'polypeptide(L)'
;MRRDARSPKCGQADRRERAALQDGSANVAGTLWLVFVFGSGAAAGKGCGMRVTWSILLAIVSIGTGMSGLVAAREAEPAWWSLALLDRDRTLWLATGDGRQRQPVANDLAVSRVLWSPEGGRLALAGVQDGTPVIGIVTTGAEPTTRIVGRGSEASWSGDGRWLAWRDGESVVIATREGHVVRSVSVAARTLVWSADGRWLAFQRATGESLDGPCPVMELGWIEAASGRVEIVDRAIGQITWVGVAGVAEQPRLVYAGALDARLRWVDPASGSSGVLWNGPIETCRMPLLVSGDGQWLGFVDAVGGGDDLILLNLVSGEARRIVDVPVGYPGRQVPSPYVWLDPLARFLYVSRSFPTVVTRIDLVTGERAIAASDPGILVAISPEGERLAFVQNSPGKPPVLVIVEPATGRRETLERIGWAAWEPAAYQPVVFAAWQRTWEREDRPVAAGSAARSWTWGPQPLRVAIEPYVDAPGGRRAVLYWDKARMEVTELAADRGTRWYVTNGLLVRELITGAVQVGDALFEQREPAALPVAGDADDPAGPTYATFRAFLDTPPLPVGAEIRWRLHRDGTVSDDGPGGVFAAVLVPETHHTVADVFWEFLQSQGLVWGETGPVEGKLFEPTFFATGFPITEPYWATVKVGGVVQDVLVQCFERRCLTYTPGNPPGWRVEMGNVGQHYLSWREGW
;
A
#
# COMPACT_ATOMS: atom_id res chain seq x y z
N MET A 1 -64.31 -9.58 17.03
CA MET A 1 -64.98 -10.70 16.36
C MET A 1 -64.00 -11.48 15.52
N ARG A 2 -63.86 -12.80 15.81
CA ARG A 2 -63.22 -13.89 15.04
C ARG A 2 -61.77 -13.64 14.55
N ARG A 3 -60.74 -14.20 15.20
CA ARG A 3 -60.21 -15.59 15.15
C ARG A 3 -60.13 -16.14 13.71
N ASP A 4 -58.89 -16.32 13.29
CA ASP A 4 -58.46 -17.63 12.80
C ASP A 4 -56.94 -17.80 12.91
N ALA A 5 -56.60 -18.88 13.61
CA ALA A 5 -55.25 -19.38 13.80
C ALA A 5 -54.83 -20.24 12.59
N ARG A 6 -53.61 -20.06 12.08
CA ARG A 6 -52.93 -21.10 11.31
C ARG A 6 -51.48 -21.23 11.78
N SER A 7 -51.19 -22.43 12.18
CA SER A 7 -49.90 -22.98 12.61
C SER A 7 -48.76 -22.71 11.62
N PRO A 8 -47.52 -22.56 12.12
CA PRO A 8 -46.34 -22.42 11.27
C PRO A 8 -45.89 -23.79 10.74
N LYS A 9 -45.63 -23.82 9.44
CA LYS A 9 -45.02 -24.98 8.77
C LYS A 9 -43.53 -25.05 9.18
N CYS A 10 -43.16 -26.22 9.68
CA CYS A 10 -41.81 -26.71 9.82
C CYS A 10 -41.12 -26.75 8.43
N GLY A 11 -39.94 -26.14 8.29
CA GLY A 11 -39.16 -26.27 7.05
C GLY A 11 -38.31 -25.06 6.72
N GLN A 12 -37.25 -24.82 7.50
CA GLN A 12 -36.03 -24.11 7.06
C GLN A 12 -35.00 -24.05 8.20
N ALA A 13 -34.52 -25.19 8.62
CA ALA A 13 -33.40 -25.29 9.54
C ALA A 13 -32.52 -26.50 9.18
N ASP A 14 -32.16 -26.62 7.86
CA ASP A 14 -31.32 -27.76 7.48
C ASP A 14 -30.50 -27.41 6.20
N ARG A 15 -29.80 -26.28 6.22
CA ARG A 15 -28.80 -25.93 5.17
C ARG A 15 -27.55 -25.21 5.69
N ARG A 16 -27.32 -25.11 6.98
CA ARG A 16 -26.09 -24.53 7.53
C ARG A 16 -25.13 -25.49 8.22
N GLU A 17 -25.49 -26.75 8.36
CA GLU A 17 -24.63 -27.77 9.00
C GLU A 17 -23.98 -28.78 8.04
N ARG A 18 -24.03 -28.57 6.73
CA ARG A 18 -23.34 -29.46 5.76
C ARG A 18 -22.10 -28.86 5.07
N ALA A 19 -21.64 -27.69 5.48
CA ALA A 19 -20.45 -27.06 4.92
C ALA A 19 -19.19 -27.19 5.81
N ALA A 20 -19.22 -27.92 6.89
CA ALA A 20 -18.13 -28.04 7.85
C ALA A 20 -17.47 -29.43 7.94
N LEU A 21 -17.63 -30.28 6.92
CA LEU A 21 -17.05 -31.64 6.94
C LEU A 21 -16.46 -32.03 5.57
N GLN A 22 -15.63 -31.18 4.98
CA GLN A 22 -14.69 -31.58 3.93
C GLN A 22 -13.56 -30.54 3.92
N ASP A 23 -12.53 -30.76 4.70
CA ASP A 23 -11.12 -30.64 4.43
C ASP A 23 -10.35 -30.67 5.75
N GLY A 24 -9.88 -31.83 6.08
CA GLY A 24 -9.03 -32.07 7.24
C GLY A 24 -7.96 -33.09 6.88
N SER A 25 -6.96 -32.66 6.11
CA SER A 25 -5.71 -33.40 6.00
C SER A 25 -4.59 -32.57 6.64
N ALA A 26 -4.47 -32.65 7.95
CA ALA A 26 -3.27 -32.20 8.65
C ALA A 26 -2.57 -33.42 9.23
N ASN A 27 -1.43 -33.75 8.67
CA ASN A 27 -0.45 -34.65 9.26
C ASN A 27 0.22 -33.95 10.44
N VAL A 28 -0.04 -34.45 11.64
CA VAL A 28 0.83 -34.20 12.79
C VAL A 28 1.05 -35.52 13.51
N ALA A 29 2.30 -35.95 13.51
CA ALA A 29 2.78 -37.03 14.37
C ALA A 29 2.88 -36.50 15.80
N GLY A 30 2.14 -37.10 16.74
CA GLY A 30 2.27 -36.80 18.16
C GLY A 30 1.03 -37.13 18.94
N THR A 31 1.04 -38.31 19.57
CA THR A 31 0.29 -38.74 20.77
C THR A 31 -1.20 -38.36 20.87
N LEU A 32 -2.05 -39.29 20.49
CA LEU A 32 -3.49 -39.26 20.68
C LEU A 32 -3.83 -39.46 22.16
N TRP A 33 -4.44 -38.44 22.79
CA TRP A 33 -5.20 -38.60 24.01
C TRP A 33 -6.70 -38.66 23.66
N LEU A 34 -7.33 -39.80 23.88
CA LEU A 34 -8.78 -39.96 23.74
C LEU A 34 -9.45 -39.48 25.05
N VAL A 35 -10.15 -38.35 24.96
CA VAL A 35 -11.03 -37.89 26.05
C VAL A 35 -12.46 -38.31 25.72
N PHE A 36 -13.03 -39.22 26.50
CA PHE A 36 -14.45 -39.52 26.47
C PHE A 36 -15.20 -38.52 27.37
N VAL A 37 -16.03 -37.68 26.76
CA VAL A 37 -17.00 -36.88 27.52
C VAL A 37 -18.33 -37.61 27.53
N PHE A 38 -18.72 -38.14 28.70
CA PHE A 38 -20.09 -38.67 28.96
C PHE A 38 -21.00 -37.49 29.34
N GLY A 39 -21.88 -37.11 28.44
CA GLY A 39 -23.02 -36.24 28.77
C GLY A 39 -24.23 -37.05 29.14
N SER A 40 -24.64 -37.01 30.41
CA SER A 40 -25.90 -37.54 30.87
C SER A 40 -27.03 -36.55 30.68
N GLY A 41 -27.95 -36.83 29.77
CA GLY A 41 -29.21 -36.10 29.61
C GLY A 41 -30.34 -37.06 29.38
N ALA A 42 -31.16 -37.29 30.41
CA ALA A 42 -32.37 -38.11 30.32
C ALA A 42 -33.52 -37.29 29.74
N ALA A 43 -34.10 -37.74 28.64
CA ALA A 43 -35.47 -37.38 28.26
C ALA A 43 -36.15 -38.55 27.58
N ALA A 44 -37.24 -38.96 28.15
CA ALA A 44 -38.10 -40.05 27.68
C ALA A 44 -38.97 -39.62 26.50
N GLY A 45 -39.01 -40.42 25.45
CA GLY A 45 -39.96 -40.25 24.32
C GLY A 45 -39.98 -41.46 23.41
N LYS A 46 -41.10 -42.10 23.33
CA LYS A 46 -41.41 -43.40 22.73
C LYS A 46 -41.17 -43.44 21.20
N GLY A 47 -40.59 -44.57 20.77
CA GLY A 47 -41.02 -45.37 19.61
C GLY A 47 -40.49 -44.99 18.23
N CYS A 48 -39.43 -45.66 17.80
CA CYS A 48 -39.42 -46.40 16.53
C CYS A 48 -38.10 -47.19 16.45
N GLY A 49 -38.18 -48.50 16.29
CA GLY A 49 -37.02 -49.36 16.31
C GLY A 49 -36.27 -49.36 14.96
N MET A 50 -34.97 -49.19 15.06
CA MET A 50 -34.07 -49.54 13.99
C MET A 50 -32.81 -50.17 14.62
N ARG A 51 -32.60 -51.44 14.33
CA ARG A 51 -31.40 -52.19 14.77
C ARG A 51 -30.24 -51.79 13.90
N VAL A 52 -29.22 -51.27 14.53
CA VAL A 52 -27.89 -51.03 13.88
C VAL A 52 -26.92 -52.09 14.42
N THR A 53 -26.50 -52.98 13.54
CA THR A 53 -25.42 -53.96 13.81
C THR A 53 -24.07 -53.29 13.56
N TRP A 54 -23.21 -53.27 14.57
CA TRP A 54 -21.80 -52.78 14.44
C TRP A 54 -20.89 -53.98 14.16
N SER A 55 -20.16 -53.92 13.05
CA SER A 55 -19.05 -54.83 12.78
C SER A 55 -17.76 -54.07 13.02
N ILE A 56 -17.00 -54.53 14.02
CA ILE A 56 -15.64 -54.00 14.31
C ILE A 56 -14.62 -54.77 13.43
N LEU A 57 -13.98 -54.07 12.54
CA LEU A 57 -12.83 -54.60 11.78
C LEU A 57 -11.54 -54.11 12.47
N LEU A 58 -10.82 -55.04 13.07
CA LEU A 58 -9.47 -54.78 13.61
C LEU A 58 -8.45 -54.95 12.46
N ALA A 59 -7.79 -53.87 12.05
CA ALA A 59 -6.62 -53.91 11.17
C ALA A 59 -5.34 -53.72 11.99
N ILE A 60 -4.51 -54.77 12.06
CA ILE A 60 -3.18 -54.68 12.64
C ILE A 60 -2.24 -54.22 11.55
N VAL A 61 -1.63 -53.06 11.70
CA VAL A 61 -0.56 -52.58 10.83
C VAL A 61 0.76 -52.77 11.55
N SER A 62 1.61 -53.63 11.00
CA SER A 62 3.00 -53.81 11.44
C SER A 62 3.86 -52.66 10.96
N ILE A 63 4.52 -51.97 11.88
CA ILE A 63 5.47 -50.90 11.56
C ILE A 63 6.87 -51.55 11.40
N GLY A 64 7.33 -51.60 10.16
CA GLY A 64 8.72 -51.92 9.83
C GLY A 64 9.58 -50.64 9.90
N THR A 65 10.61 -50.69 10.71
CA THR A 65 11.65 -49.64 10.81
C THR A 65 12.49 -49.57 9.54
N GLY A 66 12.33 -48.52 8.75
CA GLY A 66 13.24 -48.17 7.67
C GLY A 66 13.48 -46.64 7.73
N MET A 67 14.60 -46.27 8.36
CA MET A 67 15.11 -44.90 8.24
C MET A 67 15.60 -44.67 6.82
N SER A 68 14.86 -43.89 6.04
CA SER A 68 15.38 -43.23 4.84
C SER A 68 14.78 -41.83 4.84
N GLY A 69 15.68 -40.81 4.83
CA GLY A 69 15.33 -39.40 4.96
C GLY A 69 14.37 -38.96 3.87
N LEU A 70 13.13 -38.71 4.24
CA LEU A 70 12.23 -37.86 3.51
C LEU A 70 12.60 -36.42 3.87
N VAL A 71 13.40 -35.79 3.00
CA VAL A 71 13.39 -34.34 2.87
C VAL A 71 11.98 -33.99 2.39
N ALA A 72 11.13 -33.52 3.29
CA ALA A 72 9.87 -32.93 2.92
C ALA A 72 10.18 -31.82 1.89
N ALA A 73 9.73 -31.98 0.67
CA ALA A 73 9.69 -30.90 -0.29
C ALA A 73 8.89 -29.77 0.37
N ARG A 74 9.57 -28.70 0.74
CA ARG A 74 8.95 -27.45 1.16
C ARG A 74 8.04 -27.08 -0.01
N GLU A 75 6.71 -27.06 0.19
CA GLU A 75 5.81 -26.49 -0.80
C GLU A 75 6.35 -25.11 -1.10
N ALA A 76 6.65 -24.87 -2.37
CA ALA A 76 7.17 -23.58 -2.80
C ALA A 76 6.12 -22.54 -2.44
N GLU A 77 6.51 -21.57 -1.62
CA GLU A 77 5.66 -20.40 -1.34
C GLU A 77 5.16 -19.83 -2.69
N PRO A 78 3.89 -19.45 -2.79
CA PRO A 78 3.36 -18.95 -4.05
C PRO A 78 4.23 -17.77 -4.53
N ALA A 79 4.77 -17.90 -5.73
CA ALA A 79 5.67 -16.89 -6.28
C ALA A 79 4.87 -15.59 -6.53
N TRP A 80 5.25 -14.52 -5.85
CA TRP A 80 4.65 -13.20 -6.02
C TRP A 80 5.30 -12.50 -7.21
N TRP A 81 4.56 -12.46 -8.33
CA TRP A 81 5.02 -11.84 -9.56
C TRP A 81 4.90 -10.31 -9.44
N SER A 82 6.00 -9.63 -9.25
CA SER A 82 6.07 -8.17 -9.07
C SER A 82 6.99 -7.47 -10.06
N LEU A 83 7.60 -8.22 -10.96
CA LEU A 83 8.52 -7.69 -11.95
C LEU A 83 8.14 -8.25 -13.32
N ALA A 84 7.86 -7.37 -14.28
CA ALA A 84 7.68 -7.71 -15.69
C ALA A 84 8.99 -7.48 -16.41
N LEU A 85 9.40 -8.46 -17.21
CA LEU A 85 10.64 -8.47 -17.98
C LEU A 85 10.35 -8.74 -19.44
N LEU A 86 11.01 -8.02 -20.34
CA LEU A 86 11.01 -8.35 -21.77
C LEU A 86 12.41 -8.79 -22.20
N ASP A 87 12.48 -9.94 -22.85
CA ASP A 87 13.71 -10.43 -23.42
C ASP A 87 13.93 -9.89 -24.84
N ARG A 88 15.06 -10.27 -25.44
CA ARG A 88 15.43 -9.87 -26.82
C ARG A 88 14.45 -10.38 -27.88
N ASP A 89 13.83 -11.52 -27.61
CA ASP A 89 12.90 -12.17 -28.54
C ASP A 89 11.46 -11.65 -28.36
N ARG A 90 11.28 -10.61 -27.51
CA ARG A 90 10.00 -9.98 -27.15
C ARG A 90 9.06 -10.90 -26.39
N THR A 91 9.60 -11.89 -25.69
CA THR A 91 8.84 -12.71 -24.75
C THR A 91 8.67 -11.94 -23.44
N LEU A 92 7.44 -11.92 -22.94
CA LEU A 92 7.13 -11.36 -21.62
C LEU A 92 7.35 -12.44 -20.55
N TRP A 93 8.13 -12.10 -19.55
CA TRP A 93 8.34 -12.90 -18.35
C TRP A 93 7.78 -12.17 -17.14
N LEU A 94 7.12 -12.91 -16.26
CA LEU A 94 6.83 -12.45 -14.90
C LEU A 94 7.91 -13.00 -13.97
N ALA A 95 8.37 -12.17 -13.04
CA ALA A 95 9.40 -12.54 -12.09
C ALA A 95 9.06 -12.03 -10.68
N THR A 96 9.66 -12.67 -9.66
CA THR A 96 9.72 -12.11 -8.31
C THR A 96 10.48 -10.80 -8.30
N GLY A 97 10.25 -9.93 -7.31
CA GLY A 97 10.84 -8.58 -7.28
C GLY A 97 12.38 -8.56 -7.28
N ASP A 98 13.02 -9.67 -6.90
CA ASP A 98 14.48 -9.88 -6.99
C ASP A 98 14.91 -10.57 -8.31
N GLY A 99 13.96 -10.95 -9.17
CA GLY A 99 14.22 -11.60 -10.46
C GLY A 99 14.60 -13.08 -10.41
N ARG A 100 14.67 -13.69 -9.22
CA ARG A 100 15.18 -15.06 -9.05
C ARG A 100 14.25 -16.13 -9.57
N GLN A 101 12.95 -15.97 -9.34
CA GLN A 101 11.94 -16.84 -9.92
C GLN A 101 11.29 -16.11 -11.08
N ARG A 102 11.15 -16.77 -12.20
CA ARG A 102 10.52 -16.20 -13.41
C ARG A 102 9.84 -17.26 -14.24
N GLN A 103 8.74 -16.88 -14.88
CA GLN A 103 8.04 -17.72 -15.85
C GLN A 103 7.61 -16.90 -17.06
N PRO A 104 7.63 -17.48 -18.28
CA PRO A 104 7.17 -16.81 -19.48
C PRO A 104 5.65 -16.76 -19.49
N VAL A 105 5.11 -15.65 -19.99
CA VAL A 105 3.67 -15.47 -20.23
C VAL A 105 3.48 -14.88 -21.62
N ALA A 106 2.27 -15.05 -22.20
CA ALA A 106 1.97 -14.55 -23.55
C ALA A 106 2.91 -15.07 -24.65
N ASN A 107 3.23 -16.37 -24.63
CA ASN A 107 4.21 -16.99 -25.53
C ASN A 107 3.89 -16.88 -27.02
N ASP A 108 2.63 -16.65 -27.38
CA ASP A 108 2.15 -16.52 -28.77
C ASP A 108 2.23 -15.09 -29.32
N LEU A 109 2.82 -14.17 -28.55
CA LEU A 109 2.87 -12.75 -28.85
C LEU A 109 4.30 -12.22 -28.90
N ALA A 110 4.61 -11.45 -29.92
CA ALA A 110 5.78 -10.59 -29.92
C ALA A 110 5.46 -9.29 -29.18
N VAL A 111 5.66 -9.27 -27.86
CA VAL A 111 5.30 -8.13 -27.00
C VAL A 111 6.22 -6.94 -27.25
N SER A 112 5.65 -5.76 -27.45
CA SER A 112 6.38 -4.52 -27.69
C SER A 112 6.31 -3.53 -26.52
N ARG A 113 5.23 -3.58 -25.73
CA ARG A 113 5.00 -2.70 -24.60
C ARG A 113 4.20 -3.42 -23.51
N VAL A 114 4.52 -3.14 -22.27
CA VAL A 114 3.85 -3.69 -21.11
C VAL A 114 3.57 -2.56 -20.13
N LEU A 115 2.39 -2.58 -19.53
CA LEU A 115 1.95 -1.62 -18.52
C LEU A 115 1.25 -2.35 -17.39
N TRP A 116 1.77 -2.25 -16.18
CA TRP A 116 1.06 -2.71 -15.01
C TRP A 116 -0.24 -1.94 -14.80
N SER A 117 -1.29 -2.64 -14.36
CA SER A 117 -2.46 -1.95 -13.84
C SER A 117 -2.09 -1.24 -12.54
N PRO A 118 -2.66 -0.08 -12.28
CA PRO A 118 -2.40 0.64 -11.05
C PRO A 118 -2.80 -0.11 -9.76
N GLU A 119 -3.77 -1.00 -9.85
CA GLU A 119 -4.19 -1.86 -8.73
C GLU A 119 -3.24 -3.03 -8.48
N GLY A 120 -2.29 -3.26 -9.40
CA GLY A 120 -1.51 -4.49 -9.41
C GLY A 120 -2.30 -5.70 -9.92
N GLY A 121 -1.68 -6.86 -9.90
CA GLY A 121 -2.32 -8.12 -10.29
C GLY A 121 -2.67 -8.26 -11.77
N ARG A 122 -2.46 -7.23 -12.60
CA ARG A 122 -2.71 -7.26 -14.04
C ARG A 122 -1.69 -6.45 -14.82
N LEU A 123 -1.47 -6.86 -16.08
CA LEU A 123 -0.70 -6.08 -17.05
C LEU A 123 -1.53 -5.92 -18.32
N ALA A 124 -1.54 -4.72 -18.89
CA ALA A 124 -1.87 -4.54 -20.29
C ALA A 124 -0.61 -4.71 -21.12
N LEU A 125 -0.72 -5.40 -22.24
CA LEU A 125 0.35 -5.54 -23.20
C LEU A 125 -0.11 -5.09 -24.57
N ALA A 126 0.80 -4.50 -25.34
CA ALA A 126 0.68 -4.30 -26.75
C ALA A 126 1.71 -5.20 -27.45
N GLY A 127 1.30 -5.90 -28.49
CA GLY A 127 2.14 -6.84 -29.20
C GLY A 127 1.64 -7.13 -30.60
N VAL A 128 2.26 -8.09 -31.27
CA VAL A 128 1.87 -8.55 -32.57
C VAL A 128 1.60 -10.05 -32.52
N GLN A 129 0.42 -10.47 -33.00
CA GLN A 129 0.03 -11.86 -33.17
C GLN A 129 -0.29 -12.08 -34.64
N ASP A 130 0.39 -13.01 -35.30
CA ASP A 130 0.21 -13.32 -36.71
C ASP A 130 0.23 -12.08 -37.62
N GLY A 131 1.17 -11.15 -37.36
CA GLY A 131 1.30 -9.88 -38.09
C GLY A 131 0.27 -8.81 -37.76
N THR A 132 -0.68 -9.07 -36.86
CA THR A 132 -1.73 -8.12 -36.44
C THR A 132 -1.36 -7.48 -35.09
N PRO A 133 -1.38 -6.13 -34.97
CA PRO A 133 -1.25 -5.47 -33.69
C PRO A 133 -2.42 -5.79 -32.78
N VAL A 134 -2.13 -6.23 -31.56
CA VAL A 134 -3.13 -6.64 -30.57
C VAL A 134 -2.85 -6.04 -29.19
N ILE A 135 -3.93 -5.89 -28.44
CA ILE A 135 -3.89 -5.56 -27.01
C ILE A 135 -4.33 -6.79 -26.23
N GLY A 136 -3.54 -7.14 -25.21
CA GLY A 136 -3.85 -8.23 -24.29
C GLY A 136 -3.83 -7.77 -22.83
N ILE A 137 -4.46 -8.57 -21.99
CA ILE A 137 -4.40 -8.46 -20.54
C ILE A 137 -3.80 -9.75 -19.99
N VAL A 138 -2.76 -9.61 -19.19
CA VAL A 138 -2.21 -10.68 -18.35
C VAL A 138 -2.76 -10.50 -16.95
N THR A 139 -3.39 -11.53 -16.40
CA THR A 139 -3.74 -11.57 -14.98
C THR A 139 -2.67 -12.37 -14.26
N THR A 140 -2.04 -11.77 -13.25
CA THR A 140 -1.03 -12.42 -12.42
C THR A 140 -1.73 -13.28 -11.35
N GLY A 141 -1.05 -14.26 -10.83
CA GLY A 141 -1.57 -15.21 -9.84
C GLY A 141 -0.63 -16.39 -9.81
N ALA A 142 -1.00 -17.46 -9.08
CA ALA A 142 -0.19 -18.69 -9.06
C ALA A 142 0.00 -19.25 -10.49
N GLU A 143 -1.06 -19.18 -11.30
CA GLU A 143 -1.03 -19.51 -12.73
C GLU A 143 -1.44 -18.28 -13.54
N PRO A 144 -0.49 -17.48 -14.04
CA PRO A 144 -0.82 -16.31 -14.86
C PRO A 144 -1.53 -16.68 -16.16
N THR A 145 -2.52 -15.89 -16.53
CA THR A 145 -3.30 -16.08 -17.76
C THR A 145 -3.19 -14.87 -18.67
N THR A 146 -3.15 -15.11 -19.98
CA THR A 146 -3.12 -14.05 -20.99
C THR A 146 -4.38 -14.12 -21.84
N ARG A 147 -5.04 -12.97 -22.07
CA ARG A 147 -6.22 -12.85 -22.92
C ARG A 147 -6.10 -11.67 -23.87
N ILE A 148 -6.28 -11.88 -25.15
CA ILE A 148 -6.38 -10.80 -26.15
C ILE A 148 -7.76 -10.14 -26.00
N VAL A 149 -7.79 -8.81 -25.91
CA VAL A 149 -8.99 -8.01 -25.67
C VAL A 149 -9.37 -7.11 -26.86
N GLY A 150 -8.45 -6.88 -27.79
CA GLY A 150 -8.73 -6.07 -28.97
C GLY A 150 -7.56 -5.98 -29.93
N ARG A 151 -7.80 -5.31 -31.07
CA ARG A 151 -6.75 -4.86 -31.99
C ARG A 151 -6.31 -3.47 -31.58
N GLY A 152 -5.05 -3.16 -31.83
CA GLY A 152 -4.57 -1.80 -31.60
C GLY A 152 -3.16 -1.72 -31.00
N SER A 153 -2.85 -0.53 -30.51
CA SER A 153 -1.54 -0.20 -29.95
C SER A 153 -1.70 0.81 -28.79
N GLU A 154 -0.66 0.99 -28.01
CA GLU A 154 -0.57 2.02 -26.97
C GLU A 154 -1.71 2.00 -25.94
N ALA A 155 -1.75 0.94 -25.15
CA ALA A 155 -2.68 0.84 -24.03
C ALA A 155 -2.32 1.82 -22.89
N SER A 156 -3.33 2.25 -22.14
CA SER A 156 -3.20 3.08 -20.93
C SER A 156 -4.29 2.71 -19.92
N TRP A 157 -3.89 2.42 -18.68
CA TRP A 157 -4.82 2.18 -17.57
C TRP A 157 -5.31 3.50 -16.97
N SER A 158 -6.57 3.54 -16.55
CA SER A 158 -7.04 4.63 -15.69
C SER A 158 -6.36 4.56 -14.32
N GLY A 159 -6.16 5.72 -13.67
CA GLY A 159 -5.48 5.79 -12.38
C GLY A 159 -6.18 5.00 -11.28
N ASP A 160 -7.48 4.78 -11.36
CA ASP A 160 -8.27 3.96 -10.43
C ASP A 160 -8.36 2.48 -10.83
N GLY A 161 -7.65 2.07 -11.90
CA GLY A 161 -7.59 0.70 -12.39
C GLY A 161 -8.88 0.15 -13.03
N ARG A 162 -9.97 0.92 -13.08
CA ARG A 162 -11.27 0.45 -13.60
C ARG A 162 -11.33 0.33 -15.11
N TRP A 163 -10.55 1.15 -15.84
CA TRP A 163 -10.61 1.28 -17.27
C TRP A 163 -9.26 0.99 -17.94
N LEU A 164 -9.33 0.39 -19.10
CA LEU A 164 -8.22 0.28 -20.03
C LEU A 164 -8.59 0.98 -21.33
N ALA A 165 -7.76 1.92 -21.80
CA ALA A 165 -7.93 2.53 -23.11
C ALA A 165 -6.77 2.17 -24.03
N TRP A 166 -7.04 2.09 -25.35
CA TRP A 166 -6.00 1.89 -26.35
C TRP A 166 -6.38 2.53 -27.67
N ARG A 167 -5.40 2.64 -28.55
CA ARG A 167 -5.60 3.14 -29.91
C ARG A 167 -5.88 1.97 -30.86
N ASP A 168 -6.95 2.09 -31.64
CA ASP A 168 -7.28 1.21 -32.78
C ASP A 168 -7.44 2.07 -34.05
N GLY A 169 -6.36 2.19 -34.82
CA GLY A 169 -6.30 3.13 -35.95
C GLY A 169 -6.50 4.58 -35.49
N GLU A 170 -7.54 5.21 -36.03
CA GLU A 170 -7.94 6.60 -35.69
C GLU A 170 -8.97 6.66 -34.56
N SER A 171 -9.22 5.54 -33.88
CA SER A 171 -10.16 5.49 -32.77
C SER A 171 -9.44 5.22 -31.45
N VAL A 172 -10.03 5.70 -30.38
CA VAL A 172 -9.70 5.36 -28.99
C VAL A 172 -10.78 4.42 -28.48
N VAL A 173 -10.37 3.24 -28.06
CA VAL A 173 -11.25 2.23 -27.44
C VAL A 173 -11.10 2.33 -25.94
N ILE A 174 -12.23 2.32 -25.21
CA ILE A 174 -12.30 2.27 -23.75
C ILE A 174 -12.99 0.99 -23.34
N ALA A 175 -12.37 0.23 -22.45
CA ALA A 175 -12.85 -1.06 -21.96
C ALA A 175 -12.77 -1.11 -20.42
N THR A 176 -13.51 -2.06 -19.82
CA THR A 176 -13.34 -2.39 -18.40
C THR A 176 -11.96 -3.00 -18.14
N ARG A 177 -11.57 -3.10 -16.88
CA ARG A 177 -10.31 -3.75 -16.47
C ARG A 177 -10.21 -5.22 -16.88
N GLU A 178 -11.33 -5.86 -17.16
CA GLU A 178 -11.40 -7.22 -17.73
C GLU A 178 -11.27 -7.22 -19.27
N GLY A 179 -11.25 -6.04 -19.92
CA GLY A 179 -11.13 -5.87 -21.35
C GLY A 179 -12.46 -6.01 -22.12
N HIS A 180 -13.61 -5.83 -21.46
CA HIS A 180 -14.88 -5.70 -22.15
C HIS A 180 -15.01 -4.28 -22.71
N VAL A 181 -15.09 -4.16 -24.03
CA VAL A 181 -15.20 -2.87 -24.71
C VAL A 181 -16.52 -2.19 -24.34
N VAL A 182 -16.41 -0.98 -23.80
CA VAL A 182 -17.56 -0.14 -23.43
C VAL A 182 -17.81 0.93 -24.49
N ARG A 183 -16.74 1.48 -25.08
CA ARG A 183 -16.82 2.57 -26.06
C ARG A 183 -15.71 2.49 -27.10
N SER A 184 -16.01 3.05 -28.27
CA SER A 184 -15.03 3.42 -29.29
C SER A 184 -15.32 4.85 -29.72
N VAL A 185 -14.32 5.72 -29.63
CA VAL A 185 -14.43 7.16 -29.90
C VAL A 185 -13.49 7.51 -31.04
N SER A 186 -14.02 8.12 -32.11
CA SER A 186 -13.23 8.47 -33.31
C SER A 186 -12.39 9.73 -33.02
N VAL A 187 -11.16 9.50 -32.58
CA VAL A 187 -10.16 10.54 -32.27
C VAL A 187 -8.80 9.99 -32.66
N ALA A 188 -8.13 10.62 -33.60
CA ALA A 188 -6.77 10.28 -34.05
C ALA A 188 -5.71 10.61 -32.97
N ALA A 189 -5.86 10.07 -31.77
CA ALA A 189 -4.99 10.33 -30.66
C ALA A 189 -3.58 9.77 -30.87
N ARG A 190 -2.55 10.50 -30.40
CA ARG A 190 -1.16 10.01 -30.33
C ARG A 190 -0.73 9.65 -28.92
N THR A 191 -1.23 10.40 -27.94
CA THR A 191 -0.96 10.21 -26.51
C THR A 191 -2.27 10.02 -25.78
N LEU A 192 -2.29 9.13 -24.80
CA LEU A 192 -3.44 8.86 -23.92
C LEU A 192 -2.98 8.91 -22.47
N VAL A 193 -3.59 9.78 -21.66
CA VAL A 193 -3.27 9.92 -20.23
C VAL A 193 -4.57 10.03 -19.43
N TRP A 194 -4.78 9.13 -18.49
CA TRP A 194 -5.97 9.11 -17.64
C TRP A 194 -5.83 10.00 -16.42
N SER A 195 -6.94 10.60 -16.01
CA SER A 195 -7.07 11.19 -14.67
C SER A 195 -7.04 10.09 -13.59
N ALA A 196 -6.59 10.44 -12.38
CA ALA A 196 -6.46 9.51 -11.28
C ALA A 196 -7.81 8.87 -10.86
N ASP A 197 -8.92 9.60 -11.02
CA ASP A 197 -10.29 9.14 -10.72
C ASP A 197 -10.93 8.31 -11.84
N GLY A 198 -10.25 8.16 -12.98
CA GLY A 198 -10.74 7.42 -14.15
C GLY A 198 -11.92 8.06 -14.88
N ARG A 199 -12.25 9.34 -14.58
CA ARG A 199 -13.37 10.04 -15.24
C ARG A 199 -12.99 10.62 -16.59
N TRP A 200 -11.74 11.06 -16.75
CA TRP A 200 -11.25 11.79 -17.90
C TRP A 200 -10.05 11.11 -18.53
N LEU A 201 -10.07 10.97 -19.85
CA LEU A 201 -8.95 10.51 -20.64
C LEU A 201 -8.44 11.65 -21.51
N ALA A 202 -7.32 12.28 -21.12
CA ALA A 202 -6.68 13.29 -21.95
C ALA A 202 -5.98 12.65 -23.15
N PHE A 203 -6.01 13.35 -24.27
CA PHE A 203 -5.31 12.96 -25.49
C PHE A 203 -4.63 14.14 -26.15
N GLN A 204 -3.59 13.84 -26.91
CA GLN A 204 -2.98 14.76 -27.87
C GLN A 204 -3.14 14.19 -29.28
N ARG A 205 -3.47 15.05 -30.24
CA ARG A 205 -3.49 14.68 -31.66
C ARG A 205 -2.67 15.66 -32.50
N ALA A 206 -2.15 15.19 -33.64
CA ALA A 206 -1.35 16.03 -34.51
C ALA A 206 -2.17 17.14 -35.14
N THR A 207 -1.65 18.36 -35.17
CA THR A 207 -2.24 19.49 -35.90
C THR A 207 -1.81 19.55 -37.35
N GLY A 208 -0.73 18.87 -37.73
CA GLY A 208 -0.04 19.03 -39.00
C GLY A 208 0.85 20.27 -39.06
N GLU A 209 0.86 21.10 -38.02
CA GLU A 209 1.70 22.26 -37.93
C GLU A 209 3.03 21.91 -37.22
N SER A 210 4.14 22.45 -37.72
CA SER A 210 5.43 22.42 -37.06
C SER A 210 5.80 23.83 -36.68
N LEU A 211 6.04 24.07 -35.39
CA LEU A 211 6.76 25.28 -34.96
C LEU A 211 8.26 25.03 -35.17
N ASP A 212 9.04 26.11 -35.36
CA ASP A 212 10.50 26.08 -35.44
C ASP A 212 11.10 25.70 -34.05
N GLY A 213 10.82 24.45 -33.60
CA GLY A 213 11.24 23.95 -32.30
C GLY A 213 11.33 22.43 -32.25
N PRO A 214 11.99 21.89 -31.21
CA PRO A 214 12.22 20.45 -31.06
C PRO A 214 10.93 19.65 -30.77
N CYS A 215 9.82 20.33 -30.44
CA CYS A 215 8.55 19.71 -30.08
C CYS A 215 7.47 20.00 -31.11
N PRO A 216 6.73 18.98 -31.55
CA PRO A 216 5.53 19.21 -32.38
C PRO A 216 4.44 19.88 -31.54
N VAL A 217 3.70 20.77 -32.19
CA VAL A 217 2.45 21.30 -31.62
C VAL A 217 1.36 20.28 -31.77
N MET A 218 0.67 20.01 -30.68
CA MET A 218 -0.42 19.03 -30.63
C MET A 218 -1.70 19.71 -30.18
N GLU A 219 -2.83 19.36 -30.76
CA GLU A 219 -4.12 19.69 -30.14
C GLU A 219 -4.31 18.82 -28.89
N LEU A 220 -4.73 19.47 -27.81
CA LEU A 220 -5.03 18.89 -26.52
C LEU A 220 -6.53 18.80 -26.32
N GLY A 221 -7.00 17.63 -25.92
CA GLY A 221 -8.40 17.42 -25.56
C GLY A 221 -8.56 16.33 -24.52
N TRP A 222 -9.81 16.06 -24.15
CA TRP A 222 -10.17 14.92 -23.30
C TRP A 222 -11.42 14.21 -23.81
N ILE A 223 -11.58 12.98 -23.34
CA ILE A 223 -12.75 12.14 -23.49
C ILE A 223 -13.32 11.89 -22.09
N GLU A 224 -14.60 12.17 -21.88
CA GLU A 224 -15.29 11.77 -20.67
C GLU A 224 -15.59 10.26 -20.75
N ALA A 225 -15.05 9.44 -19.85
CA ALA A 225 -15.14 8.00 -19.92
C ALA A 225 -16.59 7.48 -19.89
N ALA A 226 -17.47 8.10 -19.09
CA ALA A 226 -18.85 7.68 -18.92
C ALA A 226 -19.71 7.97 -20.14
N SER A 227 -19.58 9.13 -20.80
CA SER A 227 -20.41 9.56 -21.93
C SER A 227 -19.77 9.33 -23.29
N GLY A 228 -18.42 9.33 -23.36
CA GLY A 228 -17.65 9.37 -24.61
C GLY A 228 -17.60 10.76 -25.25
N ARG A 229 -18.05 11.80 -24.53
CA ARG A 229 -17.97 13.19 -25.00
C ARG A 229 -16.51 13.59 -25.18
N VAL A 230 -16.22 14.19 -26.34
CA VAL A 230 -14.90 14.70 -26.69
C VAL A 230 -14.92 16.22 -26.64
N GLU A 231 -13.88 16.80 -26.06
CA GLU A 231 -13.69 18.25 -26.03
C GLU A 231 -12.24 18.60 -26.35
N ILE A 232 -12.04 19.55 -27.25
CA ILE A 232 -10.72 20.13 -27.56
C ILE A 232 -10.56 21.38 -26.70
N VAL A 233 -9.43 21.48 -26.03
CA VAL A 233 -9.21 22.46 -24.98
C VAL A 233 -8.22 23.53 -25.39
N ASP A 234 -7.04 23.11 -25.90
CA ASP A 234 -5.93 24.01 -26.17
C ASP A 234 -4.96 23.35 -27.18
N ARG A 235 -3.86 24.04 -27.42
CA ARG A 235 -2.69 23.51 -28.11
C ARG A 235 -1.53 23.43 -27.12
N ALA A 236 -0.89 22.28 -27.08
CA ALA A 236 0.18 21.94 -26.14
C ALA A 236 1.44 21.48 -26.86
N ILE A 237 2.58 21.68 -26.21
CA ILE A 237 3.88 21.10 -26.61
C ILE A 237 4.34 20.12 -25.52
N GLY A 238 5.11 19.11 -25.93
CA GLY A 238 5.69 18.14 -25.00
C GLY A 238 4.68 17.26 -24.30
N GLN A 239 4.97 16.92 -23.07
CA GLN A 239 4.16 15.97 -22.30
C GLN A 239 3.03 16.66 -21.51
N ILE A 240 2.00 15.88 -21.24
CA ILE A 240 0.83 16.26 -20.44
C ILE A 240 0.70 15.31 -19.26
N THR A 241 0.15 15.77 -18.16
CA THR A 241 -0.12 14.95 -16.98
C THR A 241 -1.37 15.43 -16.25
N TRP A 242 -1.92 14.57 -15.42
CA TRP A 242 -2.96 14.93 -14.48
C TRP A 242 -2.38 15.14 -13.09
N VAL A 243 -2.89 16.14 -12.40
CA VAL A 243 -2.60 16.36 -10.99
C VAL A 243 -3.91 16.34 -10.21
N GLY A 244 -3.91 15.68 -9.05
CA GLY A 244 -5.00 15.77 -8.09
C GLY A 244 -4.54 16.64 -6.95
N VAL A 245 -5.28 17.71 -6.66
CA VAL A 245 -4.99 18.53 -5.47
C VAL A 245 -5.69 17.86 -4.29
N ALA A 246 -4.97 17.08 -3.52
CA ALA A 246 -5.46 16.52 -2.26
C ALA A 246 -5.84 17.68 -1.31
N GLY A 247 -7.09 17.67 -0.83
CA GLY A 247 -7.58 18.66 0.17
C GLY A 247 -8.36 19.86 -0.37
N VAL A 248 -8.37 20.09 -1.69
CA VAL A 248 -9.28 21.06 -2.32
C VAL A 248 -10.07 20.31 -3.37
N ALA A 249 -11.30 19.95 -3.05
CA ALA A 249 -12.28 19.28 -3.88
C ALA A 249 -11.66 18.33 -4.94
N GLU A 250 -11.93 17.08 -4.87
CA GLU A 250 -11.46 15.91 -5.64
C GLU A 250 -11.54 16.04 -7.19
N GLN A 251 -11.13 17.19 -7.75
CA GLN A 251 -11.23 17.44 -9.17
C GLN A 251 -9.82 17.37 -9.80
N PRO A 252 -9.58 16.39 -10.68
CA PRO A 252 -8.32 16.28 -11.39
C PRO A 252 -8.15 17.47 -12.35
N ARG A 253 -6.95 18.06 -12.34
CA ARG A 253 -6.56 19.12 -13.27
C ARG A 253 -5.60 18.56 -14.31
N LEU A 254 -5.86 18.83 -15.57
CA LEU A 254 -4.94 18.51 -16.65
C LEU A 254 -3.86 19.59 -16.73
N VAL A 255 -2.59 19.19 -16.63
CA VAL A 255 -1.44 20.09 -16.67
C VAL A 255 -0.64 19.87 -17.96
N TYR A 256 -0.27 20.98 -18.61
CA TYR A 256 0.40 20.98 -19.90
C TYR A 256 1.24 22.26 -20.12
N ALA A 257 2.17 22.23 -21.06
CA ALA A 257 2.85 23.43 -21.55
C ALA A 257 2.09 24.00 -22.75
N GLY A 258 1.75 25.29 -22.68
CA GLY A 258 1.09 25.99 -23.77
C GLY A 258 1.97 26.11 -25.01
N ALA A 259 1.41 25.92 -26.22
CA ALA A 259 2.19 25.87 -27.45
C ALA A 259 2.84 27.22 -27.82
N LEU A 260 2.26 28.35 -27.40
CA LEU A 260 2.73 29.68 -27.79
C LEU A 260 3.85 30.24 -26.89
N ASP A 261 3.83 29.91 -25.61
CA ASP A 261 4.67 30.55 -24.60
C ASP A 261 5.44 29.56 -23.71
N ALA A 262 5.25 28.25 -23.91
CA ALA A 262 5.81 27.16 -23.13
C ALA A 262 5.58 27.30 -21.61
N ARG A 263 4.56 28.06 -21.19
CA ARG A 263 4.19 28.20 -19.78
C ARG A 263 3.43 26.98 -19.31
N LEU A 264 3.64 26.61 -18.05
CA LEU A 264 2.89 25.53 -17.42
C LEU A 264 1.49 26.01 -17.08
N ARG A 265 0.49 25.34 -17.66
CA ARG A 265 -0.94 25.66 -17.53
C ARG A 265 -1.70 24.48 -16.92
N TRP A 266 -2.87 24.77 -16.40
CA TRP A 266 -3.81 23.77 -15.95
C TRP A 266 -5.21 24.08 -16.45
N VAL A 267 -6.03 23.04 -16.55
CA VAL A 267 -7.46 23.14 -16.83
C VAL A 267 -8.20 22.06 -16.04
N ASP A 268 -9.36 22.42 -15.53
CA ASP A 268 -10.30 21.54 -14.84
C ASP A 268 -11.44 21.17 -15.79
N PRO A 269 -11.58 19.89 -16.18
CA PRO A 269 -12.63 19.48 -17.12
C PRO A 269 -14.05 19.62 -16.59
N ALA A 270 -14.25 19.56 -15.28
CA ALA A 270 -15.58 19.60 -14.68
C ALA A 270 -16.14 21.02 -14.62
N SER A 271 -15.31 22.01 -14.28
CA SER A 271 -15.71 23.42 -14.16
C SER A 271 -15.39 24.26 -15.40
N GLY A 272 -14.51 23.80 -16.29
CA GLY A 272 -13.93 24.58 -17.39
C GLY A 272 -12.94 25.65 -16.93
N SER A 273 -12.65 25.73 -15.63
CA SER A 273 -11.69 26.69 -15.09
C SER A 273 -10.27 26.36 -15.54
N SER A 274 -9.47 27.37 -15.84
CA SER A 274 -8.08 27.21 -16.26
C SER A 274 -7.19 28.30 -15.70
N GLY A 275 -5.88 28.07 -15.69
CA GLY A 275 -4.93 29.06 -15.21
C GLY A 275 -3.48 28.71 -15.53
N VAL A 276 -2.58 29.57 -15.08
CA VAL A 276 -1.12 29.39 -15.21
C VAL A 276 -0.57 28.92 -13.87
N LEU A 277 0.18 27.81 -13.87
CA LEU A 277 0.88 27.29 -12.68
C LEU A 277 2.28 27.89 -12.55
N TRP A 278 2.94 28.13 -13.70
CA TRP A 278 4.30 28.66 -13.73
C TRP A 278 4.47 29.68 -14.85
N ASN A 279 5.02 30.85 -14.52
CA ASN A 279 5.10 31.99 -15.45
C ASN A 279 6.37 31.94 -16.35
N GLY A 280 7.38 31.15 -16.00
CA GLY A 280 8.57 30.93 -16.83
C GLY A 280 8.30 29.90 -17.91
N PRO A 281 9.09 29.90 -19.01
CA PRO A 281 9.05 28.82 -19.98
C PRO A 281 9.61 27.54 -19.36
N ILE A 282 9.02 26.38 -19.69
CA ILE A 282 9.45 25.08 -19.21
C ILE A 282 9.91 24.18 -20.35
N GLU A 283 10.80 23.24 -20.02
CA GLU A 283 11.27 22.21 -20.95
C GLU A 283 10.50 20.91 -20.74
N THR A 284 9.56 20.59 -21.62
CA THR A 284 8.74 19.39 -21.53
C THR A 284 8.99 18.38 -22.65
N CYS A 285 9.86 18.69 -23.58
CA CYS A 285 10.16 17.84 -24.73
C CYS A 285 11.18 16.75 -24.40
N ARG A 286 12.06 17.07 -23.46
CA ARG A 286 13.18 16.19 -23.07
C ARG A 286 12.96 15.52 -21.74
N MET A 287 12.13 16.11 -20.87
CA MET A 287 11.83 15.57 -19.55
C MET A 287 10.35 15.53 -19.31
N PRO A 288 9.81 14.41 -18.80
CA PRO A 288 8.41 14.30 -18.41
C PRO A 288 8.09 15.20 -17.22
N LEU A 289 6.83 15.60 -17.12
CA LEU A 289 6.30 16.16 -15.89
C LEU A 289 6.26 15.05 -14.83
N LEU A 290 6.87 15.29 -13.68
CA LEU A 290 6.91 14.36 -12.56
C LEU A 290 5.78 14.70 -11.58
N VAL A 291 5.03 13.71 -11.15
CA VAL A 291 3.99 13.89 -10.12
C VAL A 291 4.30 12.94 -8.97
N SER A 292 4.29 13.47 -7.74
CA SER A 292 4.42 12.62 -6.55
C SER A 292 3.21 11.71 -6.39
N GLY A 293 3.39 10.60 -5.67
CA GLY A 293 2.32 9.62 -5.44
C GLY A 293 1.11 10.20 -4.71
N ASP A 294 1.32 11.22 -3.86
CA ASP A 294 0.26 11.95 -3.16
C ASP A 294 -0.39 13.04 -4.03
N GLY A 295 0.13 13.28 -5.25
CA GLY A 295 -0.37 14.31 -6.16
C GLY A 295 -0.09 15.75 -5.73
N GLN A 296 0.64 15.99 -4.64
CA GLN A 296 0.89 17.33 -4.12
C GLN A 296 2.06 18.05 -4.80
N TRP A 297 3.03 17.30 -5.32
CA TRP A 297 4.23 17.86 -5.93
C TRP A 297 4.26 17.60 -7.43
N LEU A 298 4.58 18.66 -8.15
CA LEU A 298 4.81 18.63 -9.60
C LEU A 298 6.24 19.02 -9.90
N GLY A 299 6.98 18.12 -10.57
CA GLY A 299 8.34 18.36 -11.03
C GLY A 299 8.39 18.71 -12.51
N PHE A 300 9.14 19.75 -12.86
CA PHE A 300 9.38 20.18 -14.24
C PHE A 300 10.73 20.90 -14.35
N VAL A 301 11.25 21.01 -15.56
CA VAL A 301 12.50 21.72 -15.82
C VAL A 301 12.26 23.15 -16.24
N ASP A 302 12.93 24.09 -15.57
CA ASP A 302 12.94 25.49 -15.92
C ASP A 302 13.86 25.73 -17.14
N ALA A 303 13.31 26.24 -18.23
CA ALA A 303 14.06 26.51 -19.45
C ALA A 303 14.85 27.81 -19.41
N VAL A 304 14.73 28.61 -18.35
CA VAL A 304 15.42 29.89 -18.20
C VAL A 304 16.90 29.68 -17.88
N GLY A 305 17.80 30.27 -18.69
CA GLY A 305 19.23 30.25 -18.43
C GLY A 305 20.01 29.05 -18.98
N GLY A 306 19.37 28.19 -19.77
CA GLY A 306 20.04 27.01 -20.37
C GLY A 306 20.44 25.96 -19.33
N GLY A 307 19.82 26.00 -18.15
CA GLY A 307 20.12 25.20 -17.00
C GLY A 307 19.40 23.87 -16.95
N ASP A 308 20.00 22.96 -16.21
CA ASP A 308 19.48 21.63 -15.88
C ASP A 308 18.79 21.65 -14.50
N ASP A 309 18.03 22.72 -14.18
CA ASP A 309 17.41 22.88 -12.87
C ASP A 309 15.99 22.30 -12.88
N LEU A 310 15.76 21.36 -11.99
CA LEU A 310 14.43 20.83 -11.72
C LEU A 310 13.72 21.71 -10.70
N ILE A 311 12.49 22.12 -11.02
CA ILE A 311 11.59 22.78 -10.08
C ILE A 311 10.63 21.74 -9.54
N LEU A 312 10.52 21.64 -8.23
CA LEU A 312 9.48 20.91 -7.53
C LEU A 312 8.48 21.94 -6.96
N LEU A 313 7.29 21.98 -7.55
CA LEU A 313 6.21 22.88 -7.15
C LEU A 313 5.20 22.13 -6.28
N ASN A 314 5.00 22.60 -5.05
CA ASN A 314 3.90 22.11 -4.23
C ASN A 314 2.59 22.75 -4.68
N LEU A 315 1.64 21.95 -5.13
CA LEU A 315 0.39 22.40 -5.71
C LEU A 315 -0.62 22.89 -4.66
N VAL A 316 -0.38 22.60 -3.38
CA VAL A 316 -1.23 23.03 -2.27
C VAL A 316 -0.74 24.34 -1.67
N SER A 317 0.56 24.42 -1.33
CA SER A 317 1.14 25.61 -0.69
C SER A 317 1.64 26.66 -1.69
N GLY A 318 1.86 26.29 -2.94
CA GLY A 318 2.54 27.13 -3.94
C GLY A 318 4.05 27.24 -3.73
N GLU A 319 4.62 26.49 -2.79
CA GLU A 319 6.06 26.47 -2.54
C GLU A 319 6.79 25.88 -3.75
N ALA A 320 7.85 26.54 -4.22
CA ALA A 320 8.70 26.03 -5.28
C ALA A 320 10.12 25.79 -4.75
N ARG A 321 10.62 24.58 -4.94
CA ARG A 321 12.01 24.17 -4.61
C ARG A 321 12.80 23.98 -5.88
N ARG A 322 13.95 24.67 -6.00
CA ARG A 322 14.87 24.53 -7.12
C ARG A 322 15.96 23.51 -6.77
N ILE A 323 16.06 22.46 -7.56
CA ILE A 323 17.10 21.43 -7.45
C ILE A 323 18.09 21.64 -8.59
N VAL A 324 19.26 22.13 -8.26
CA VAL A 324 20.32 22.46 -9.24
C VAL A 324 21.07 21.21 -9.70
N ASP A 325 21.72 21.29 -10.88
CA ASP A 325 22.56 20.22 -11.45
C ASP A 325 21.83 18.86 -11.66
N VAL A 326 20.58 18.90 -12.06
CA VAL A 326 19.84 17.72 -12.51
C VAL A 326 20.12 17.54 -14.01
N PRO A 327 20.78 16.46 -14.45
CA PRO A 327 21.09 16.28 -15.87
C PRO A 327 19.81 16.06 -16.68
N VAL A 328 19.43 17.04 -17.46
CA VAL A 328 18.28 17.00 -18.37
C VAL A 328 18.79 16.68 -19.77
N GLY A 329 18.92 15.42 -20.11
CA GLY A 329 19.15 14.89 -21.45
C GLY A 329 20.18 15.63 -22.34
N TYR A 330 21.02 14.87 -23.06
CA TYR A 330 21.92 15.46 -24.07
C TYR A 330 21.15 15.81 -25.35
N PRO A 331 21.44 16.98 -25.99
CA PRO A 331 20.88 17.31 -27.29
C PRO A 331 21.25 16.23 -28.32
N GLY A 332 20.30 15.63 -29.00
CA GLY A 332 20.51 14.77 -30.15
C GLY A 332 20.50 13.26 -29.93
N ARG A 333 20.30 12.75 -28.71
CA ARG A 333 20.03 11.32 -28.49
C ARG A 333 18.68 11.13 -27.82
N GLN A 334 17.81 10.37 -28.46
CA GLN A 334 16.66 9.76 -27.80
C GLN A 334 17.19 8.71 -26.82
N VAL A 335 17.33 9.07 -25.58
CA VAL A 335 17.71 8.13 -24.53
C VAL A 335 16.43 7.78 -23.78
N PRO A 336 16.09 6.50 -23.64
CA PRO A 336 14.91 6.12 -22.86
C PRO A 336 15.13 6.54 -21.39
N SER A 337 14.20 7.34 -20.87
CA SER A 337 14.08 7.74 -19.47
C SER A 337 13.78 6.51 -18.58
N PRO A 338 14.09 6.52 -17.25
CA PRO A 338 14.00 7.71 -16.41
C PRO A 338 15.36 8.21 -15.91
N TYR A 339 15.74 9.38 -16.32
CA TYR A 339 16.88 10.07 -15.72
C TYR A 339 16.57 10.61 -14.34
N VAL A 340 15.29 10.86 -14.07
CA VAL A 340 14.81 11.43 -12.82
C VAL A 340 13.58 10.67 -12.36
N TRP A 341 13.57 10.24 -11.13
CA TRP A 341 12.46 9.57 -10.49
C TRP A 341 12.21 10.17 -9.11
N LEU A 342 10.96 10.54 -8.83
CA LEU A 342 10.51 11.06 -7.56
C LEU A 342 9.85 9.92 -6.78
N ASP A 343 10.27 9.69 -5.53
CA ASP A 343 9.63 8.69 -4.71
C ASP A 343 8.17 9.06 -4.38
N PRO A 344 7.32 8.10 -4.07
CA PRO A 344 5.89 8.34 -3.86
C PRO A 344 5.55 9.37 -2.77
N LEU A 345 6.38 9.50 -1.75
CA LEU A 345 6.21 10.48 -0.66
C LEU A 345 6.85 11.83 -0.96
N ALA A 346 7.46 12.01 -2.13
CA ALA A 346 8.26 13.19 -2.48
C ALA A 346 9.38 13.50 -1.46
N ARG A 347 9.88 12.48 -0.78
CA ARG A 347 11.00 12.59 0.15
C ARG A 347 12.36 12.49 -0.55
N PHE A 348 12.45 11.58 -1.53
CA PHE A 348 13.67 11.32 -2.27
C PHE A 348 13.50 11.57 -3.77
N LEU A 349 14.50 12.21 -4.34
CA LEU A 349 14.68 12.35 -5.78
C LEU A 349 15.86 11.49 -6.21
N TYR A 350 15.65 10.61 -7.19
CA TYR A 350 16.71 9.82 -7.80
C TYR A 350 17.06 10.39 -9.16
N VAL A 351 18.33 10.70 -9.35
CA VAL A 351 18.85 11.30 -10.57
C VAL A 351 19.93 10.41 -11.13
N SER A 352 19.81 9.98 -12.39
CA SER A 352 20.85 9.20 -13.04
C SER A 352 21.66 10.03 -14.02
N ARG A 353 22.98 9.89 -13.96
CA ARG A 353 23.94 10.42 -14.96
C ARG A 353 24.50 9.27 -15.78
N SER A 354 24.69 9.50 -17.08
CA SER A 354 25.13 8.43 -17.99
C SER A 354 26.65 8.35 -18.11
N PHE A 355 27.15 7.12 -18.26
CA PHE A 355 28.49 6.69 -18.62
C PHE A 355 29.66 7.06 -17.67
N PRO A 356 29.94 6.24 -16.65
CA PRO A 356 29.08 5.17 -16.16
C PRO A 356 27.80 5.74 -15.55
N THR A 357 26.74 4.96 -15.52
CA THR A 357 25.49 5.42 -14.90
C THR A 357 25.68 5.50 -13.39
N VAL A 358 25.65 6.70 -12.86
CA VAL A 358 25.65 6.95 -11.42
C VAL A 358 24.26 7.45 -11.03
N VAL A 359 23.61 6.74 -10.13
CA VAL A 359 22.31 7.14 -9.58
C VAL A 359 22.57 7.84 -8.26
N THR A 360 22.22 9.12 -8.19
CA THR A 360 22.29 9.93 -6.97
C THR A 360 20.90 10.02 -6.36
N ARG A 361 20.78 9.69 -5.09
CA ARG A 361 19.59 9.96 -4.27
C ARG A 361 19.76 11.29 -3.57
N ILE A 362 18.76 12.14 -3.66
CA ILE A 362 18.70 13.46 -3.02
C ILE A 362 17.57 13.42 -2.02
N ASP A 363 17.86 13.63 -0.74
CA ASP A 363 16.84 13.82 0.30
C ASP A 363 16.27 15.25 0.14
N LEU A 364 14.99 15.36 -0.14
CA LEU A 364 14.33 16.64 -0.44
C LEU A 364 14.05 17.47 0.82
N VAL A 365 14.15 16.86 2.00
CA VAL A 365 13.99 17.56 3.29
C VAL A 365 15.32 18.17 3.74
N THR A 366 16.41 17.37 3.69
CA THR A 366 17.72 17.79 4.20
C THR A 366 18.63 18.38 3.11
N GLY A 367 18.34 18.10 1.83
CA GLY A 367 19.21 18.43 0.70
C GLY A 367 20.43 17.52 0.57
N GLU A 368 20.57 16.49 1.42
CA GLU A 368 21.68 15.55 1.39
C GLU A 368 21.68 14.75 0.09
N ARG A 369 22.87 14.55 -0.47
CA ARG A 369 23.07 13.78 -1.71
C ARG A 369 23.95 12.58 -1.44
N ALA A 370 23.47 11.39 -1.80
CA ALA A 370 24.21 10.15 -1.66
C ALA A 370 24.19 9.36 -2.98
N ILE A 371 25.28 8.67 -3.30
CA ILE A 371 25.31 7.74 -4.43
C ILE A 371 24.50 6.49 -4.02
N ALA A 372 23.37 6.28 -4.69
CA ALA A 372 22.55 5.08 -4.49
C ALA A 372 23.17 3.86 -5.20
N ALA A 373 23.63 4.04 -6.45
CA ALA A 373 24.29 2.97 -7.20
C ALA A 373 25.18 3.53 -8.31
N SER A 374 26.11 2.70 -8.78
CA SER A 374 26.88 2.93 -10.01
C SER A 374 26.94 1.64 -10.81
N ASP A 375 26.64 1.73 -12.11
CA ASP A 375 26.64 0.59 -13.03
C ASP A 375 27.03 1.02 -14.45
N PRO A 376 27.74 0.17 -15.24
CA PRO A 376 28.02 0.46 -16.64
C PRO A 376 26.80 0.40 -17.56
N GLY A 377 25.66 -0.12 -17.08
CA GLY A 377 24.40 -0.21 -17.82
C GLY A 377 23.58 1.08 -17.79
N ILE A 378 22.45 1.07 -18.47
CA ILE A 378 21.46 2.17 -18.47
C ILE A 378 20.41 1.84 -17.42
N LEU A 379 20.12 2.77 -16.51
CA LEU A 379 19.00 2.61 -15.57
C LEU A 379 17.69 2.56 -16.35
N VAL A 380 16.92 1.50 -16.17
CA VAL A 380 15.64 1.27 -16.86
C VAL A 380 14.44 1.26 -15.93
N ALA A 381 14.63 0.92 -14.67
CA ALA A 381 13.56 0.93 -13.67
C ALA A 381 14.09 1.12 -12.26
N ILE A 382 13.24 1.65 -11.39
CA ILE A 382 13.41 1.73 -9.94
C ILE A 382 12.19 1.05 -9.32
N SER A 383 12.42 0.21 -8.32
CA SER A 383 11.30 -0.40 -7.59
C SER A 383 10.49 0.68 -6.87
N PRO A 384 9.19 0.48 -6.66
CA PRO A 384 8.32 1.49 -6.07
C PRO A 384 8.82 2.01 -4.70
N GLU A 385 9.50 1.17 -3.93
CA GLU A 385 10.07 1.53 -2.63
C GLU A 385 11.42 2.26 -2.74
N GLY A 386 12.00 2.32 -3.95
CA GLY A 386 13.35 2.86 -4.16
C GLY A 386 14.48 1.94 -3.68
N GLU A 387 14.15 0.71 -3.27
CA GLU A 387 15.10 -0.24 -2.67
C GLU A 387 15.88 -1.05 -3.70
N ARG A 388 15.39 -1.11 -4.95
CA ARG A 388 16.02 -1.83 -6.06
C ARG A 388 16.09 -0.97 -7.30
N LEU A 389 17.22 -1.05 -8.00
CA LEU A 389 17.50 -0.35 -9.24
C LEU A 389 17.83 -1.38 -10.32
N ALA A 390 17.22 -1.26 -11.49
CA ALA A 390 17.48 -2.15 -12.63
C ALA A 390 18.25 -1.43 -13.74
N PHE A 391 19.35 -2.03 -14.15
CA PHE A 391 20.23 -1.51 -15.20
C PHE A 391 20.30 -2.50 -16.36
N VAL A 392 20.18 -2.03 -17.60
CA VAL A 392 20.43 -2.85 -18.80
C VAL A 392 21.82 -2.55 -19.33
N GLN A 393 22.65 -3.58 -19.37
CA GLN A 393 23.99 -3.55 -19.95
C GLN A 393 23.94 -4.09 -21.37
N ASN A 394 24.33 -3.27 -22.35
CA ASN A 394 24.43 -3.64 -23.76
C ASN A 394 25.91 -3.70 -24.16
N SER A 395 26.37 -4.88 -24.60
CA SER A 395 27.71 -5.05 -25.15
C SER A 395 27.60 -5.42 -26.65
N PRO A 396 28.45 -4.83 -27.51
CA PRO A 396 28.43 -5.18 -28.93
C PRO A 396 28.53 -6.69 -29.18
N GLY A 397 27.61 -7.22 -29.97
CA GLY A 397 27.59 -8.64 -30.32
C GLY A 397 27.12 -9.62 -29.24
N LYS A 398 26.77 -9.12 -28.05
CA LYS A 398 26.22 -9.93 -26.96
C LYS A 398 24.74 -9.60 -26.72
N PRO A 399 23.94 -10.54 -26.19
CA PRO A 399 22.58 -10.22 -25.73
C PRO A 399 22.62 -9.21 -24.57
N PRO A 400 21.54 -8.42 -24.40
CA PRO A 400 21.42 -7.52 -23.25
C PRO A 400 21.40 -8.30 -21.93
N VAL A 401 21.91 -7.67 -20.88
CA VAL A 401 21.93 -8.23 -19.53
C VAL A 401 21.27 -7.22 -18.59
N LEU A 402 20.26 -7.67 -17.84
CA LEU A 402 19.66 -6.87 -16.77
C LEU A 402 20.39 -7.15 -15.46
N VAL A 403 20.79 -6.09 -14.77
CA VAL A 403 21.39 -6.14 -13.43
C VAL A 403 20.46 -5.44 -12.46
N ILE A 404 19.95 -6.16 -11.47
CA ILE A 404 19.17 -5.60 -10.37
C ILE A 404 20.14 -5.35 -9.21
N VAL A 405 20.16 -4.13 -8.71
CA VAL A 405 21.04 -3.70 -7.61
C VAL A 405 20.18 -3.31 -6.41
N GLU A 406 20.55 -3.77 -5.25
CA GLU A 406 19.99 -3.39 -3.95
C GLU A 406 20.96 -2.42 -3.26
N PRO A 407 20.72 -1.10 -3.29
CA PRO A 407 21.68 -0.10 -2.82
C PRO A 407 22.11 -0.26 -1.36
N ALA A 408 21.17 -0.65 -0.49
CA ALA A 408 21.44 -0.77 0.95
C ALA A 408 22.44 -1.91 1.29
N THR A 409 22.39 -2.99 0.54
CA THR A 409 23.23 -4.19 0.78
C THR A 409 24.39 -4.33 -0.22
N GLY A 410 24.32 -3.61 -1.33
CA GLY A 410 25.22 -3.77 -2.47
C GLY A 410 25.00 -5.07 -3.25
N ARG A 411 23.95 -5.82 -2.93
CA ARG A 411 23.63 -7.09 -3.59
C ARG A 411 23.25 -6.85 -5.05
N ARG A 412 23.71 -7.74 -5.93
CA ARG A 412 23.45 -7.71 -7.36
C ARG A 412 22.88 -9.04 -7.83
N GLU A 413 21.83 -8.98 -8.64
CA GLU A 413 21.28 -10.12 -9.36
C GLU A 413 21.36 -9.85 -10.86
N THR A 414 21.78 -10.84 -11.63
CA THR A 414 22.04 -10.69 -13.07
C THR A 414 21.16 -11.63 -13.87
N LEU A 415 20.41 -11.07 -14.82
CA LEU A 415 19.49 -11.79 -15.70
C LEU A 415 19.92 -11.62 -17.14
N GLU A 416 20.34 -12.73 -17.78
CA GLU A 416 20.79 -12.73 -19.16
C GLU A 416 19.61 -12.61 -20.14
N ARG A 417 19.87 -11.99 -21.30
CA ARG A 417 18.93 -11.79 -22.42
C ARG A 417 17.75 -10.86 -22.13
N ILE A 418 17.72 -10.19 -21.00
CA ILE A 418 16.66 -9.25 -20.62
C ILE A 418 17.06 -7.82 -21.01
N GLY A 419 16.23 -7.18 -21.82
CA GLY A 419 16.45 -5.83 -22.35
C GLY A 419 15.55 -4.74 -21.75
N TRP A 420 14.56 -5.13 -20.93
CA TRP A 420 13.65 -4.19 -20.29
C TRP A 420 13.04 -4.80 -19.03
N ALA A 421 12.76 -3.93 -18.06
CA ALA A 421 12.12 -4.30 -16.80
C ALA A 421 11.16 -3.20 -16.33
N ALA A 422 10.08 -3.60 -15.64
CA ALA A 422 9.24 -2.70 -14.87
C ALA A 422 8.69 -3.42 -13.64
N TRP A 423 8.91 -2.85 -12.46
CA TRP A 423 8.21 -3.31 -11.27
C TRP A 423 6.73 -2.93 -11.33
N GLU A 424 5.94 -3.75 -10.68
CA GLU A 424 4.53 -3.48 -10.44
C GLU A 424 4.41 -2.15 -9.66
N PRO A 425 3.70 -1.13 -10.20
CA PRO A 425 3.59 0.15 -9.54
C PRO A 425 2.63 0.12 -8.36
N ALA A 426 2.18 -1.06 -7.97
CA ALA A 426 1.04 -1.29 -7.10
C ALA A 426 0.90 -0.27 -5.98
N ALA A 427 -0.31 0.25 -5.87
CA ALA A 427 -0.88 1.07 -4.80
C ALA A 427 -0.28 2.46 -4.52
N TYR A 428 0.71 2.92 -5.25
CA TYR A 428 1.15 4.34 -5.16
C TYR A 428 0.24 5.26 -5.97
N GLN A 429 -1.07 5.10 -5.77
CA GLN A 429 -2.07 5.88 -6.48
C GLN A 429 -2.41 7.15 -5.70
N PRO A 430 -2.61 8.30 -6.36
CA PRO A 430 -3.07 9.51 -5.71
C PRO A 430 -4.32 9.30 -4.85
N VAL A 431 -5.20 8.38 -5.27
CA VAL A 431 -6.42 8.03 -4.53
C VAL A 431 -6.15 7.35 -3.19
N VAL A 432 -5.13 6.48 -3.10
CA VAL A 432 -4.74 5.82 -1.85
C VAL A 432 -4.11 6.84 -0.91
N PHE A 433 -3.20 7.67 -1.43
CA PHE A 433 -2.61 8.77 -0.65
C PHE A 433 -3.65 9.74 -0.14
N ALA A 434 -4.63 10.13 -0.96
CA ALA A 434 -5.73 10.99 -0.54
C ALA A 434 -6.56 10.36 0.60
N ALA A 435 -6.76 9.05 0.57
CA ALA A 435 -7.48 8.35 1.65
C ALA A 435 -6.66 8.33 2.95
N TRP A 436 -5.37 8.01 2.88
CA TRP A 436 -4.46 8.07 4.04
C TRP A 436 -4.38 9.49 4.61
N GLN A 437 -4.28 10.49 3.74
CA GLN A 437 -4.23 11.89 4.15
C GLN A 437 -5.52 12.31 4.86
N ARG A 438 -6.70 12.00 4.32
CA ARG A 438 -7.98 12.30 5.00
C ARG A 438 -8.06 11.65 6.39
N THR A 439 -7.56 10.41 6.52
CA THR A 439 -7.51 9.70 7.80
C THR A 439 -6.59 10.42 8.79
N TRP A 440 -5.42 10.85 8.34
CA TRP A 440 -4.48 11.61 9.16
C TRP A 440 -5.02 13.01 9.50
N GLU A 441 -5.55 13.72 8.51
CA GLU A 441 -6.04 15.10 8.69
C GLU A 441 -7.12 15.19 9.75
N ARG A 442 -7.98 14.19 9.83
CA ARG A 442 -9.09 14.22 10.78
C ARG A 442 -8.61 14.42 12.22
N GLU A 443 -7.61 13.68 12.65
CA GLU A 443 -7.10 13.74 14.02
C GLU A 443 -5.88 14.66 14.16
N ASP A 444 -4.93 14.61 13.22
CA ASP A 444 -3.60 15.19 13.43
C ASP A 444 -3.37 16.54 12.73
N ARG A 445 -4.15 16.91 11.73
CA ARG A 445 -4.04 18.24 11.11
C ARG A 445 -4.24 19.39 12.09
N PRO A 446 -5.19 19.36 13.05
CA PRO A 446 -5.30 20.40 14.08
C PRO A 446 -4.07 20.48 14.98
N VAL A 447 -3.41 19.35 15.25
CA VAL A 447 -2.15 19.31 16.03
C VAL A 447 -1.01 19.92 15.22
N ALA A 448 -0.87 19.53 13.95
CA ALA A 448 0.14 20.07 13.04
C ALA A 448 0.02 21.58 12.84
N ALA A 449 -1.20 22.09 12.79
CA ALA A 449 -1.50 23.52 12.65
C ALA A 449 -1.37 24.31 13.97
N GLY A 450 -1.04 23.64 15.09
CA GLY A 450 -0.98 24.27 16.41
C GLY A 450 -2.34 24.71 16.98
N SER A 451 -3.43 24.26 16.35
CA SER A 451 -4.81 24.60 16.76
C SER A 451 -5.32 23.69 17.89
N ALA A 452 -4.70 22.53 18.06
CA ALA A 452 -4.99 21.59 19.13
C ALA A 452 -3.71 21.25 19.90
N ALA A 453 -3.79 21.35 21.24
CA ALA A 453 -2.67 21.06 22.17
C ALA A 453 -2.87 19.66 22.77
N ARG A 454 -2.50 18.62 22.04
CA ARG A 454 -2.56 17.21 22.46
C ARG A 454 -1.50 16.36 21.74
N SER A 455 -1.31 15.14 22.23
CA SER A 455 -0.43 14.15 21.56
C SER A 455 -0.95 13.77 20.18
N TRP A 456 -0.03 13.34 19.30
CA TRP A 456 -0.33 12.82 17.97
C TRP A 456 -1.06 11.47 18.04
N THR A 457 -2.00 11.25 17.11
CA THR A 457 -2.66 9.95 16.90
C THR A 457 -1.87 9.08 15.94
N TRP A 458 -1.35 9.66 14.87
CA TRP A 458 -0.59 8.97 13.81
C TRP A 458 0.89 9.35 13.84
N GLY A 459 1.19 10.62 13.94
CA GLY A 459 2.52 11.20 13.92
C GLY A 459 2.61 12.41 12.99
N PRO A 460 3.71 13.19 13.11
CA PRO A 460 3.87 14.45 12.36
C PRO A 460 4.08 14.26 10.86
N GLN A 461 4.67 13.13 10.46
CA GLN A 461 4.96 12.82 9.06
C GLN A 461 4.99 11.32 8.82
N PRO A 462 4.71 10.86 7.58
CA PRO A 462 4.84 9.46 7.23
C PRO A 462 6.32 9.04 7.22
N LEU A 463 6.58 7.79 7.60
CA LEU A 463 7.91 7.19 7.64
C LEU A 463 8.22 6.43 6.35
N ARG A 464 7.27 5.60 5.91
CA ARG A 464 7.47 4.68 4.78
C ARG A 464 6.15 4.29 4.14
N VAL A 465 6.15 4.21 2.81
CA VAL A 465 5.14 3.52 2.02
C VAL A 465 5.69 2.15 1.62
N ALA A 466 4.86 1.12 1.67
CA ALA A 466 5.24 -0.19 1.16
C ALA A 466 4.02 -0.94 0.57
N ILE A 467 4.31 -1.93 -0.25
CA ILE A 467 3.37 -2.94 -0.70
C ILE A 467 3.74 -4.23 0.01
N GLU A 468 2.82 -4.74 0.79
CA GLU A 468 3.05 -5.93 1.60
C GLU A 468 2.23 -7.11 1.08
N PRO A 469 2.77 -8.35 1.19
CA PRO A 469 1.99 -9.54 0.94
C PRO A 469 0.73 -9.59 1.81
N TYR A 470 -0.42 -9.88 1.19
CA TYR A 470 -1.68 -10.12 1.87
C TYR A 470 -2.56 -10.99 0.98
N VAL A 471 -2.59 -12.28 1.23
CA VAL A 471 -3.12 -13.29 0.29
C VAL A 471 -4.59 -13.08 -0.09
N ASP A 472 -5.40 -12.54 0.82
CA ASP A 472 -6.83 -12.32 0.61
C ASP A 472 -7.13 -10.99 -0.11
N ALA A 473 -6.14 -10.12 -0.27
CA ALA A 473 -6.30 -8.89 -1.05
C ALA A 473 -6.28 -9.17 -2.56
N PRO A 474 -6.93 -8.35 -3.38
CA PRO A 474 -6.79 -8.42 -4.84
C PRO A 474 -5.32 -8.35 -5.27
N GLY A 475 -4.87 -9.34 -6.03
CA GLY A 475 -3.47 -9.47 -6.42
C GLY A 475 -2.53 -9.94 -5.29
N GLY A 476 -3.08 -10.41 -4.15
CA GLY A 476 -2.32 -10.95 -3.04
C GLY A 476 -1.52 -9.92 -2.23
N ARG A 477 -1.87 -8.63 -2.28
CA ARG A 477 -1.09 -7.55 -1.69
C ARG A 477 -1.97 -6.42 -1.20
N ARG A 478 -1.48 -5.71 -0.17
CA ARG A 478 -2.07 -4.49 0.35
C ARG A 478 -1.10 -3.32 0.32
N ALA A 479 -1.62 -2.11 0.16
CA ALA A 479 -0.86 -0.88 0.32
C ALA A 479 -0.79 -0.50 1.78
N VAL A 480 0.39 -0.13 2.26
CA VAL A 480 0.59 0.29 3.64
C VAL A 480 1.38 1.60 3.73
N LEU A 481 1.01 2.43 4.68
CA LEU A 481 1.70 3.66 5.05
C LEU A 481 2.05 3.62 6.53
N TYR A 482 3.34 3.61 6.82
CA TYR A 482 3.84 3.65 8.19
C TYR A 482 3.96 5.09 8.68
N TRP A 483 3.49 5.29 9.90
CA TRP A 483 3.64 6.49 10.72
C TRP A 483 4.41 6.15 11.98
N ASP A 484 4.84 7.14 12.77
CA ASP A 484 5.48 6.90 14.08
C ASP A 484 4.68 5.90 14.92
N LYS A 485 3.37 6.07 14.95
CA LYS A 485 2.48 5.36 15.87
C LYS A 485 1.63 4.28 15.21
N ALA A 486 1.73 4.09 13.87
CA ALA A 486 0.76 3.30 13.12
C ALA A 486 1.28 2.69 11.83
N ARG A 487 0.51 1.72 11.32
CA ARG A 487 0.45 1.33 9.91
C ARG A 487 -0.99 1.51 9.41
N MET A 488 -1.21 2.47 8.53
CA MET A 488 -2.44 2.58 7.76
C MET A 488 -2.39 1.61 6.58
N GLU A 489 -3.50 0.95 6.27
CA GLU A 489 -3.59 -0.10 5.27
C GLU A 489 -4.76 0.15 4.33
N VAL A 490 -4.56 -0.12 3.03
CA VAL A 490 -5.63 -0.23 2.03
C VAL A 490 -5.48 -1.60 1.39
N THR A 491 -6.41 -2.49 1.70
CA THR A 491 -6.41 -3.89 1.24
C THR A 491 -7.22 -4.05 -0.04
N GLU A 492 -8.36 -3.35 -0.16
CA GLU A 492 -9.27 -3.42 -1.31
C GLU A 492 -9.39 -2.04 -1.97
N LEU A 493 -8.66 -1.84 -3.07
CA LEU A 493 -8.61 -0.56 -3.79
C LEU A 493 -9.95 -0.16 -4.44
N ALA A 494 -10.78 -1.15 -4.77
CA ALA A 494 -12.11 -0.95 -5.38
C ALA A 494 -13.23 -0.75 -4.36
N ALA A 495 -12.93 -0.87 -3.04
CA ALA A 495 -13.92 -0.66 -1.99
C ALA A 495 -14.45 0.78 -1.97
N ASP A 496 -15.58 0.99 -1.29
CA ASP A 496 -16.18 2.32 -1.14
C ASP A 496 -15.26 3.25 -0.34
N ARG A 497 -14.67 4.20 -1.04
CA ARG A 497 -13.73 5.21 -0.53
C ARG A 497 -14.38 6.24 0.41
N GLY A 498 -15.71 6.34 0.41
CA GLY A 498 -16.47 7.20 1.31
C GLY A 498 -16.56 6.65 2.72
N THR A 499 -16.28 5.36 2.92
CA THR A 499 -16.30 4.77 4.25
C THR A 499 -15.00 5.03 4.99
N ARG A 500 -15.09 5.18 6.32
CA ARG A 500 -13.91 5.28 7.18
C ARG A 500 -13.05 4.00 7.14
N TRP A 501 -13.66 2.86 6.83
CA TRP A 501 -13.02 1.55 6.78
C TRP A 501 -12.25 1.27 5.48
N TYR A 502 -12.28 2.20 4.51
CA TYR A 502 -11.41 2.11 3.35
C TYR A 502 -9.93 2.11 3.75
N VAL A 503 -9.59 2.87 4.80
CA VAL A 503 -8.29 2.82 5.45
C VAL A 503 -8.44 2.07 6.77
N THR A 504 -7.78 0.93 6.88
CA THR A 504 -7.70 0.15 8.11
C THR A 504 -6.36 0.37 8.82
N ASN A 505 -6.25 -0.12 10.04
CA ASN A 505 -5.04 0.00 10.86
C ASN A 505 -4.45 -1.37 11.14
N GLY A 506 -3.15 -1.52 10.94
CA GLY A 506 -2.42 -2.75 11.20
C GLY A 506 -2.44 -3.17 12.68
N LEU A 507 -2.51 -4.48 12.92
CA LEU A 507 -2.50 -5.10 14.25
C LEU A 507 -1.09 -5.12 14.87
N LEU A 508 -0.37 -3.99 14.78
CA LEU A 508 1.06 -3.92 15.04
C LEU A 508 1.47 -4.39 16.44
N VAL A 509 0.68 -4.05 17.46
CA VAL A 509 0.99 -4.46 18.85
C VAL A 509 0.81 -5.95 19.02
N ARG A 510 -0.28 -6.51 18.46
CA ARG A 510 -0.49 -7.96 18.47
C ARG A 510 0.64 -8.69 17.75
N GLU A 511 1.05 -8.19 16.57
CA GLU A 511 2.17 -8.75 15.81
C GLU A 511 3.50 -8.68 16.61
N LEU A 512 3.81 -7.55 17.25
CA LEU A 512 5.01 -7.38 18.08
C LEU A 512 5.02 -8.30 19.31
N ILE A 513 3.87 -8.44 19.99
CA ILE A 513 3.75 -9.26 21.19
C ILE A 513 3.82 -10.76 20.86
N THR A 514 3.14 -11.19 19.79
CA THR A 514 3.02 -12.63 19.46
C THR A 514 4.11 -13.12 18.52
N GLY A 515 4.73 -12.23 17.74
CA GLY A 515 5.60 -12.58 16.63
C GLY A 515 4.84 -13.01 15.37
N ALA A 516 3.50 -13.05 15.39
CA ALA A 516 2.67 -13.52 14.29
C ALA A 516 2.31 -12.35 13.35
N VAL A 517 3.09 -12.14 12.30
CA VAL A 517 2.87 -11.11 11.27
C VAL A 517 1.70 -11.51 10.38
N GLN A 518 0.68 -10.67 10.27
CA GLN A 518 -0.49 -10.95 9.47
C GLN A 518 -0.21 -10.74 7.97
N VAL A 519 -0.31 -11.81 7.19
CA VAL A 519 -0.13 -11.84 5.73
C VAL A 519 -1.38 -12.30 4.97
N GLY A 520 -2.51 -12.40 5.67
CA GLY A 520 -3.85 -12.73 5.16
C GLY A 520 -4.86 -12.65 6.29
N ASP A 521 -6.15 -12.82 6.00
CA ASP A 521 -7.22 -12.77 7.02
C ASP A 521 -7.01 -13.82 8.11
N ALA A 522 -6.56 -15.02 7.74
CA ALA A 522 -6.28 -16.14 8.62
C ALA A 522 -4.84 -16.67 8.51
N LEU A 523 -3.97 -16.01 7.72
CA LEU A 523 -2.60 -16.45 7.48
C LEU A 523 -1.60 -15.54 8.21
N PHE A 524 -0.65 -16.16 8.93
CA PHE A 524 0.36 -15.46 9.71
C PHE A 524 1.75 -16.04 9.47
N GLU A 525 2.73 -15.17 9.32
CA GLU A 525 4.17 -15.51 9.30
C GLU A 525 4.72 -15.41 10.72
N GLN A 526 5.31 -16.48 11.25
CA GLN A 526 5.81 -16.50 12.63
C GLN A 526 7.25 -15.99 12.70
N ARG A 527 7.48 -15.05 13.64
CA ARG A 527 8.79 -14.52 14.04
C ARG A 527 8.94 -14.57 15.56
N GLU A 528 10.14 -14.26 16.05
CA GLU A 528 10.34 -14.03 17.49
C GLU A 528 9.62 -12.75 17.94
N PRO A 529 8.93 -12.75 19.09
CA PRO A 529 8.35 -11.55 19.68
C PRO A 529 9.37 -10.44 19.84
N ALA A 530 8.91 -9.18 19.74
CA ALA A 530 9.79 -8.03 19.80
C ALA A 530 10.36 -7.78 21.20
N ALA A 531 11.67 -7.85 21.35
CA ALA A 531 12.39 -7.52 22.58
C ALA A 531 12.67 -6.01 22.71
N LEU A 532 11.76 -5.17 22.23
CA LEU A 532 11.82 -3.70 22.30
C LEU A 532 10.97 -3.19 23.45
N PRO A 533 11.40 -2.12 24.18
CA PRO A 533 10.60 -1.48 25.21
C PRO A 533 9.23 -1.04 24.66
N VAL A 534 8.16 -1.28 25.40
CA VAL A 534 6.80 -0.86 25.01
C VAL A 534 6.63 0.66 25.21
N ALA A 535 7.29 1.21 26.20
CA ALA A 535 7.26 2.62 26.59
C ALA A 535 8.65 3.09 27.01
N GLY A 536 8.90 4.38 26.90
CA GLY A 536 10.17 4.99 27.31
C GLY A 536 11.23 5.01 26.21
N ASP A 537 12.47 5.26 26.61
CA ASP A 537 13.61 5.37 25.72
C ASP A 537 14.00 4.00 25.14
N ALA A 538 14.48 3.96 23.89
CA ALA A 538 14.83 2.71 23.21
C ALA A 538 15.95 1.94 23.94
N ASP A 539 16.82 2.64 24.70
CA ASP A 539 17.91 2.07 25.49
C ASP A 539 17.51 1.77 26.94
N ASP A 540 16.21 1.81 27.29
CA ASP A 540 15.73 1.49 28.63
C ASP A 540 16.00 0.01 28.96
N PRO A 541 16.84 -0.30 29.99
CA PRO A 541 17.13 -1.68 30.35
C PRO A 541 16.08 -2.29 31.30
N ALA A 542 15.21 -1.48 31.90
CA ALA A 542 14.34 -1.88 33.01
C ALA A 542 12.89 -2.09 32.61
N GLY A 543 12.36 -1.29 31.67
CA GLY A 543 10.97 -1.35 31.25
C GLY A 543 10.59 -2.64 30.54
N PRO A 544 9.31 -3.08 30.61
CA PRO A 544 8.82 -4.26 29.94
C PRO A 544 8.90 -4.10 28.42
N THR A 545 9.11 -5.21 27.72
CA THR A 545 9.14 -5.27 26.25
C THR A 545 7.81 -5.81 25.71
N TYR A 546 7.60 -5.71 24.39
CA TYR A 546 6.45 -6.40 23.77
C TYR A 546 6.49 -7.90 24.04
N ALA A 547 7.66 -8.54 23.97
CA ALA A 547 7.82 -9.95 24.30
C ALA A 547 7.41 -10.29 25.76
N THR A 548 7.63 -9.36 26.70
CA THR A 548 7.20 -9.52 28.10
C THR A 548 5.68 -9.66 28.20
N PHE A 549 4.92 -8.89 27.40
CA PHE A 549 3.46 -8.91 27.43
C PHE A 549 2.84 -10.19 26.87
N ARG A 550 3.60 -11.04 26.16
CA ARG A 550 3.06 -12.28 25.58
C ARG A 550 2.41 -13.20 26.60
N ALA A 551 2.96 -13.27 27.80
CA ALA A 551 2.43 -14.08 28.89
C ALA A 551 1.13 -13.53 29.52
N PHE A 552 0.74 -12.31 29.16
CA PHE A 552 -0.35 -11.56 29.78
C PHE A 552 -1.57 -11.36 28.87
N LEU A 553 -1.56 -11.93 27.68
CA LEU A 553 -2.67 -11.84 26.71
C LEU A 553 -3.95 -12.54 27.21
N ASP A 554 -3.79 -13.59 28.03
CA ASP A 554 -4.91 -14.37 28.59
C ASP A 554 -5.15 -14.07 30.07
N THR A 555 -4.63 -12.94 30.58
CA THR A 555 -4.86 -12.55 31.97
C THR A 555 -6.34 -12.27 32.22
N PRO A 556 -6.95 -12.84 33.27
CA PRO A 556 -8.34 -12.55 33.64
C PRO A 556 -8.56 -11.05 33.85
N PRO A 557 -9.74 -10.51 33.45
CA PRO A 557 -10.01 -9.09 33.56
C PRO A 557 -10.02 -8.61 35.00
N LEU A 558 -9.50 -7.42 35.24
CA LEU A 558 -9.67 -6.73 36.50
C LEU A 558 -11.15 -6.42 36.75
N PRO A 559 -11.66 -6.63 37.97
CA PRO A 559 -13.00 -6.19 38.30
C PRO A 559 -13.18 -4.69 38.09
N VAL A 560 -14.27 -4.29 37.46
CA VAL A 560 -14.61 -2.86 37.29
C VAL A 560 -14.67 -2.19 38.66
N GLY A 561 -14.01 -1.04 38.83
CA GLY A 561 -13.85 -0.31 40.06
C GLY A 561 -12.62 -0.73 40.89
N ALA A 562 -11.89 -1.76 40.52
CA ALA A 562 -10.64 -2.14 41.18
C ALA A 562 -9.55 -1.10 40.97
N GLU A 563 -8.81 -0.77 41.99
CA GLU A 563 -7.62 0.08 41.87
C GLU A 563 -6.48 -0.67 41.18
N ILE A 564 -5.83 -0.04 40.23
CA ILE A 564 -4.74 -0.63 39.44
C ILE A 564 -3.41 -0.34 40.16
N ARG A 565 -2.87 -1.40 40.78
CA ARG A 565 -1.60 -1.33 41.50
C ARG A 565 -0.55 -2.28 40.94
N TRP A 566 -0.91 -3.17 39.99
CA TRP A 566 -0.01 -4.12 39.39
C TRP A 566 1.10 -3.44 38.60
N ARG A 567 2.34 -3.79 38.92
CA ARG A 567 3.53 -3.36 38.20
C ARG A 567 4.15 -4.55 37.44
N LEU A 568 4.33 -4.39 36.16
CA LEU A 568 4.97 -5.38 35.31
C LEU A 568 6.45 -5.03 35.14
N HIS A 569 7.32 -5.98 35.50
CA HIS A 569 8.75 -5.90 35.30
C HIS A 569 9.19 -6.52 33.99
N ARG A 570 10.40 -6.18 33.54
CA ARG A 570 10.96 -6.68 32.27
C ARG A 570 11.08 -8.20 32.21
N ASP A 571 11.35 -8.84 33.34
CA ASP A 571 11.48 -10.30 33.47
C ASP A 571 10.13 -11.03 33.50
N GLY A 572 9.00 -10.31 33.40
CA GLY A 572 7.66 -10.87 33.47
C GLY A 572 7.12 -11.06 34.88
N THR A 573 7.83 -10.64 35.92
CA THR A 573 7.27 -10.66 37.29
C THR A 573 6.29 -9.49 37.48
N VAL A 574 5.25 -9.72 38.30
CA VAL A 574 4.27 -8.72 38.66
C VAL A 574 4.30 -8.48 40.16
N SER A 575 4.43 -7.21 40.57
CA SER A 575 4.34 -6.78 41.98
C SER A 575 3.11 -5.88 42.20
N ASP A 576 2.65 -5.75 43.45
CA ASP A 576 1.52 -4.90 43.86
C ASP A 576 2.02 -3.64 44.55
N ASP A 577 2.88 -2.88 43.87
CA ASP A 577 3.52 -1.67 44.36
C ASP A 577 3.43 -0.47 43.41
N GLY A 578 2.55 -0.56 42.41
CA GLY A 578 2.26 0.56 41.52
C GLY A 578 1.70 1.77 42.29
N PRO A 579 1.85 3.00 41.77
CA PRO A 579 1.43 4.24 42.43
C PRO A 579 -0.05 4.27 42.84
N GLY A 580 -0.92 3.52 42.15
CA GLY A 580 -2.37 3.57 42.36
C GLY A 580 -3.02 4.84 41.83
N GLY A 581 -4.25 5.14 42.32
CA GLY A 581 -5.00 6.32 41.89
C GLY A 581 -5.61 6.25 40.50
N VAL A 582 -5.55 5.08 39.82
CA VAL A 582 -6.17 4.76 38.55
C VAL A 582 -7.01 3.50 38.75
N PHE A 583 -8.19 3.44 38.12
CA PHE A 583 -9.16 2.38 38.37
C PHE A 583 -9.56 1.67 37.08
N ALA A 584 -9.88 0.40 37.19
CA ALA A 584 -10.49 -0.39 36.10
C ALA A 584 -11.89 0.15 35.81
N ALA A 585 -12.13 0.69 34.60
CA ALA A 585 -13.37 1.41 34.28
C ALA A 585 -14.38 0.59 33.48
N VAL A 586 -13.96 -0.04 32.40
CA VAL A 586 -14.87 -0.69 31.44
C VAL A 586 -14.32 -2.04 31.00
N LEU A 587 -15.12 -3.09 31.22
CA LEU A 587 -14.85 -4.40 30.65
C LEU A 587 -15.29 -4.42 29.17
N VAL A 588 -14.37 -4.77 28.29
CA VAL A 588 -14.61 -4.93 26.85
C VAL A 588 -14.92 -6.40 26.56
N PRO A 589 -16.17 -6.71 26.18
CA PRO A 589 -16.61 -8.10 26.08
C PRO A 589 -15.96 -8.85 24.90
N GLU A 590 -15.53 -8.15 23.87
CA GLU A 590 -14.91 -8.75 22.67
C GLU A 590 -13.58 -9.45 22.97
N THR A 591 -12.83 -8.95 23.93
CA THR A 591 -11.51 -9.47 24.30
C THR A 591 -11.38 -9.87 25.76
N HIS A 592 -12.42 -9.64 26.57
CA HIS A 592 -12.44 -9.92 28.01
C HIS A 592 -11.33 -9.20 28.82
N HIS A 593 -10.96 -7.99 28.41
CA HIS A 593 -10.02 -7.12 29.15
C HIS A 593 -10.70 -5.87 29.66
N THR A 594 -10.22 -5.36 30.79
CA THR A 594 -10.76 -4.15 31.40
C THR A 594 -9.88 -2.95 31.08
N VAL A 595 -10.48 -1.87 30.57
CA VAL A 595 -9.78 -0.62 30.24
C VAL A 595 -9.68 0.27 31.49
N ALA A 596 -8.50 0.84 31.74
CA ALA A 596 -8.30 1.82 32.82
C ALA A 596 -9.10 3.11 32.58
N ASP A 597 -9.56 3.76 33.63
CA ASP A 597 -10.37 4.99 33.60
C ASP A 597 -9.70 6.10 32.79
N VAL A 598 -8.42 6.37 33.00
CA VAL A 598 -7.64 7.39 32.28
C VAL A 598 -7.56 7.11 30.77
N PHE A 599 -7.50 5.84 30.36
CA PHE A 599 -7.50 5.46 28.96
C PHE A 599 -8.91 5.51 28.38
N TRP A 600 -9.92 5.11 29.15
CA TRP A 600 -11.30 5.20 28.72
C TRP A 600 -11.73 6.66 28.50
N GLU A 601 -11.40 7.57 29.43
CA GLU A 601 -11.63 9.00 29.25
C GLU A 601 -10.96 9.55 28.01
N PHE A 602 -9.70 9.16 27.76
CA PHE A 602 -8.98 9.54 26.55
C PHE A 602 -9.68 9.05 25.27
N LEU A 603 -10.11 7.78 25.24
CA LEU A 603 -10.80 7.20 24.09
C LEU A 603 -12.20 7.81 23.84
N GLN A 604 -12.84 8.38 24.89
CA GLN A 604 -14.12 9.09 24.78
C GLN A 604 -13.97 10.60 24.61
N SER A 605 -12.73 11.10 24.55
CA SER A 605 -12.47 12.54 24.51
C SER A 605 -13.02 13.20 23.25
N GLN A 606 -13.41 14.46 23.42
CA GLN A 606 -13.84 15.36 22.34
C GLN A 606 -12.82 16.48 22.18
N GLY A 607 -12.78 17.04 20.99
CA GLY A 607 -11.93 18.17 20.69
C GLY A 607 -11.92 18.51 19.22
N LEU A 608 -11.02 19.38 18.82
CA LEU A 608 -10.93 19.85 17.45
C LEU A 608 -10.46 18.73 16.53
N VAL A 609 -11.29 18.36 15.56
CA VAL A 609 -11.00 17.43 14.47
C VAL A 609 -11.18 18.13 13.13
N TRP A 610 -10.59 17.58 12.07
CA TRP A 610 -10.78 18.13 10.72
C TRP A 610 -11.96 17.44 10.02
N GLY A 611 -13.01 18.22 9.73
CA GLY A 611 -14.19 17.79 8.96
C GLY A 611 -14.06 18.12 7.47
N GLU A 612 -15.10 17.88 6.69
CA GLU A 612 -15.12 18.13 5.23
C GLU A 612 -14.85 19.59 4.84
N THR A 613 -15.31 20.53 5.64
CA THR A 613 -15.21 21.99 5.36
C THR A 613 -14.20 22.71 6.23
N GLY A 614 -13.47 21.98 7.09
CA GLY A 614 -12.49 22.56 8.01
C GLY A 614 -12.59 22.03 9.43
N PRO A 615 -11.96 22.73 10.42
CA PRO A 615 -11.92 22.27 11.78
C PRO A 615 -13.31 22.36 12.44
N VAL A 616 -13.71 21.29 13.14
CA VAL A 616 -14.97 21.15 13.87
C VAL A 616 -14.74 20.48 15.22
N GLU A 617 -15.58 20.77 16.21
CA GLU A 617 -15.61 20.01 17.46
C GLU A 617 -16.28 18.66 17.27
N GLY A 618 -15.64 17.59 17.76
CA GLY A 618 -16.16 16.23 17.63
C GLY A 618 -15.41 15.23 18.49
N LYS A 619 -15.84 13.95 18.43
CA LYS A 619 -15.11 12.85 19.04
C LYS A 619 -13.76 12.68 18.35
N LEU A 620 -12.69 12.57 19.13
CA LEU A 620 -11.36 12.30 18.58
C LEU A 620 -11.31 10.91 17.94
N PHE A 621 -11.93 9.92 18.58
CA PHE A 621 -11.97 8.53 18.09
C PHE A 621 -13.40 8.11 17.81
N GLU A 622 -13.69 7.79 16.53
CA GLU A 622 -15.01 7.34 16.09
C GLU A 622 -14.89 6.30 14.95
N PRO A 623 -15.31 5.05 15.18
CA PRO A 623 -15.71 4.49 16.51
C PRO A 623 -14.58 4.50 17.52
N THR A 624 -14.89 4.39 18.81
CA THR A 624 -13.96 4.52 19.97
C THR A 624 -12.64 3.76 19.78
N PHE A 625 -12.70 2.54 19.30
CA PHE A 625 -11.52 1.69 19.10
C PHE A 625 -10.93 1.73 17.68
N PHE A 626 -11.29 2.72 16.87
CA PHE A 626 -10.79 2.80 15.48
C PHE A 626 -9.25 2.84 15.40
N ALA A 627 -8.62 3.70 16.18
CA ALA A 627 -7.17 3.85 16.16
C ALA A 627 -6.45 2.76 16.96
N THR A 628 -7.00 2.34 18.09
CA THR A 628 -6.32 1.44 19.03
C THR A 628 -6.57 -0.05 18.77
N GLY A 629 -7.72 -0.43 18.18
CA GLY A 629 -8.25 -1.79 18.31
C GLY A 629 -8.72 -2.04 19.74
N PHE A 630 -9.21 -3.25 20.01
CA PHE A 630 -9.65 -3.66 21.35
C PHE A 630 -8.46 -3.88 22.29
N PRO A 631 -8.64 -3.74 23.62
CA PRO A 631 -7.58 -4.07 24.59
C PRO A 631 -7.22 -5.55 24.50
N ILE A 632 -5.94 -5.87 24.55
CA ILE A 632 -5.41 -7.25 24.55
C ILE A 632 -4.59 -7.57 25.79
N THR A 633 -4.49 -6.63 26.73
CA THR A 633 -3.88 -6.84 28.05
C THR A 633 -4.66 -6.05 29.10
N GLU A 634 -4.50 -6.43 30.36
CA GLU A 634 -4.85 -5.57 31.48
C GLU A 634 -3.86 -4.40 31.57
N PRO A 635 -4.20 -3.28 32.23
CA PRO A 635 -3.29 -2.19 32.50
C PRO A 635 -2.27 -2.53 33.59
N TYR A 636 -0.99 -2.18 33.34
CA TYR A 636 0.11 -2.38 34.29
C TYR A 636 0.92 -1.11 34.44
N TRP A 637 1.30 -0.78 35.65
CA TRP A 637 2.38 0.17 35.91
C TRP A 637 3.71 -0.42 35.46
N ALA A 638 4.59 0.42 34.98
CA ALA A 638 5.97 0.07 34.64
C ALA A 638 6.89 1.21 35.05
N THR A 639 8.06 0.88 35.58
CA THR A 639 9.13 1.85 35.77
C THR A 639 9.95 1.91 34.50
N VAL A 640 9.96 3.07 33.83
CA VAL A 640 10.60 3.26 32.53
C VAL A 640 11.45 4.52 32.52
N LYS A 641 12.44 4.56 31.62
CA LYS A 641 13.25 5.75 31.37
C LYS A 641 12.61 6.55 30.23
N VAL A 642 12.21 7.79 30.46
CA VAL A 642 11.62 8.70 29.46
C VAL A 642 12.45 9.97 29.40
N GLY A 643 13.07 10.26 28.26
CA GLY A 643 13.95 11.41 28.09
C GLY A 643 15.15 11.38 29.07
N GLY A 644 15.65 10.21 29.43
CA GLY A 644 16.72 10.00 30.37
C GLY A 644 16.28 9.99 31.87
N VAL A 645 15.01 10.24 32.18
CA VAL A 645 14.47 10.27 33.54
C VAL A 645 13.68 9.00 33.82
N VAL A 646 13.99 8.35 34.95
CA VAL A 646 13.24 7.17 35.42
C VAL A 646 11.96 7.60 36.10
N GLN A 647 10.82 7.07 35.66
CA GLN A 647 9.50 7.39 36.19
C GLN A 647 8.51 6.24 36.03
N ASP A 648 7.41 6.32 36.76
CA ASP A 648 6.32 5.37 36.68
C ASP A 648 5.33 5.78 35.57
N VAL A 649 5.01 4.85 34.68
CA VAL A 649 4.07 5.02 33.57
C VAL A 649 3.08 3.86 33.63
N LEU A 650 1.77 4.13 33.52
CA LEU A 650 0.79 3.09 33.30
C LEU A 650 0.78 2.74 31.83
N VAL A 651 0.80 1.45 31.50
CA VAL A 651 0.78 0.92 30.13
C VAL A 651 -0.39 -0.03 29.96
N GLN A 652 -1.14 0.12 28.90
CA GLN A 652 -2.12 -0.88 28.45
C GLN A 652 -2.01 -1.08 26.95
N CYS A 653 -1.88 -2.34 26.52
CA CYS A 653 -1.76 -2.67 25.12
C CYS A 653 -3.12 -3.07 24.52
N PHE A 654 -3.39 -2.53 23.35
CA PHE A 654 -4.51 -2.80 22.48
C PHE A 654 -3.97 -3.49 21.22
N GLU A 655 -4.84 -4.01 20.37
CA GLU A 655 -4.41 -4.74 19.16
C GLU A 655 -3.45 -3.94 18.26
N ARG A 656 -3.63 -2.61 18.19
CA ARG A 656 -2.94 -1.71 17.24
C ARG A 656 -2.02 -0.72 17.92
N ARG A 657 -2.26 -0.38 19.19
CA ARG A 657 -1.52 0.62 20.00
C ARG A 657 -1.31 0.12 21.41
N CYS A 658 -0.20 0.51 22.03
CA CYS A 658 -0.14 0.58 23.48
C CYS A 658 -0.35 2.04 23.90
N LEU A 659 -1.26 2.27 24.83
CA LEU A 659 -1.46 3.56 25.47
C LEU A 659 -0.58 3.66 26.72
N THR A 660 -0.03 4.84 26.94
CA THR A 660 0.77 5.15 28.12
C THR A 660 0.15 6.32 28.87
N TYR A 661 0.12 6.27 30.20
CA TYR A 661 -0.32 7.37 31.04
C TYR A 661 0.80 7.78 31.99
N THR A 662 1.22 9.05 31.88
CA THR A 662 2.26 9.68 32.72
C THR A 662 1.61 10.77 33.56
N PRO A 663 1.35 10.53 34.85
CA PRO A 663 0.62 11.48 35.71
C PRO A 663 1.20 12.89 35.75
N GLY A 664 2.53 13.00 35.69
CA GLY A 664 3.28 14.26 35.77
C GLY A 664 3.23 15.13 34.51
N ASN A 665 2.74 14.59 33.37
CA ASN A 665 2.68 15.35 32.13
C ASN A 665 1.57 16.41 32.14
N PRO A 666 1.72 17.51 31.37
CA PRO A 666 0.65 18.49 31.18
C PRO A 666 -0.65 17.86 30.63
N PRO A 667 -1.82 18.45 30.92
CA PRO A 667 -3.06 18.05 30.28
C PRO A 667 -2.91 18.02 28.72
N GLY A 668 -3.49 16.99 28.08
CA GLY A 668 -3.34 16.76 26.64
C GLY A 668 -2.15 15.86 26.27
N TRP A 669 -1.17 15.69 27.16
CA TRP A 669 -0.02 14.78 27.01
C TRP A 669 0.09 13.74 28.12
N ARG A 670 -0.89 13.65 29.02
CA ARG A 670 -0.89 12.62 30.07
C ARG A 670 -1.10 11.23 29.51
N VAL A 671 -1.98 11.12 28.51
CA VAL A 671 -2.17 9.87 27.77
C VAL A 671 -1.58 10.05 26.37
N GLU A 672 -0.72 9.12 25.98
CA GLU A 672 -0.06 9.11 24.69
C GLU A 672 -0.16 7.73 24.03
N MET A 673 -0.13 7.71 22.71
CA MET A 673 0.02 6.49 21.91
C MET A 673 1.51 6.21 21.72
N GLY A 674 1.94 4.98 21.97
CA GLY A 674 3.34 4.56 21.76
C GLY A 674 3.77 4.66 20.28
N ASN A 675 5.09 4.76 20.05
CA ASN A 675 5.68 4.84 18.71
C ASN A 675 5.74 3.46 18.02
N VAL A 676 4.61 2.77 18.01
CA VAL A 676 4.47 1.38 17.59
C VAL A 676 4.89 1.17 16.14
N GLY A 677 4.64 2.14 15.26
CA GLY A 677 5.06 2.06 13.86
C GLY A 677 6.58 2.07 13.70
N GLN A 678 7.30 2.93 14.46
CA GLN A 678 8.77 2.93 14.49
C GLN A 678 9.30 1.62 15.08
N HIS A 679 8.72 1.16 16.21
CA HIS A 679 9.12 -0.10 16.85
C HIS A 679 8.92 -1.29 15.89
N TYR A 680 7.83 -1.29 15.13
CA TYR A 680 7.53 -2.33 14.17
C TYR A 680 8.55 -2.37 13.02
N LEU A 681 8.88 -1.22 12.43
CA LEU A 681 9.91 -1.13 11.39
C LEU A 681 11.28 -1.56 11.91
N SER A 682 11.63 -1.16 13.13
CA SER A 682 12.87 -1.58 13.78
C SER A 682 12.92 -3.10 13.99
N TRP A 683 11.84 -3.69 14.49
CA TRP A 683 11.75 -5.14 14.74
C TRP A 683 11.75 -5.97 13.45
N ARG A 684 11.01 -5.52 12.43
CA ARG A 684 10.81 -6.28 11.19
C ARG A 684 11.98 -6.16 10.25
N GLU A 685 12.62 -5.01 10.17
CA GLU A 685 13.53 -4.62 9.10
C GLU A 685 14.89 -4.12 9.59
N GLY A 686 15.06 -3.95 10.92
CA GLY A 686 16.30 -3.47 11.49
C GLY A 686 16.55 -1.96 11.29
N TRP A 687 15.50 -1.18 11.17
CA TRP A 687 15.54 0.30 11.01
C TRP A 687 16.21 0.99 12.21
#